data_400ea892ba56a82bc670ea2f079b152d
#
_entry.id   400ea892ba56a82bc670ea2f079b152d
#
_cell.length_a   1.000
_cell.length_b   1.000
_cell.length_c   1.000
_cell.angle_alpha   90.00
_cell.angle_beta   90.00
_cell.angle_gamma   90.00
#
_symmetry.space_group_name_H-M   'P 1'
#
loop_
_entity.id
_entity.type
_entity.pdbx_description
1 polymer ?
#
loop_
_entity_poly.entity_id
_entity_poly.type
_entity_poly.pdbx_seq_one_letter_code
_entity_poly.pdbx_strand_id
1 'polypeptide(L)'
;MGSTLFKTGAAVVLLAAGVAVTADLLAESANTAATSASAPAAGAATASLDGIALAAPNAAAVTVASSANAWGGARTGLEPTLSDRVVHYDIDATLDPVKHTVAGREKLTWRNRSSVAVRSVYLHLYMNAFEGTGSTFFTEKRQRDGAFRSGVDIKEGEWGHIALRAVTQGDVKVPWTFVHPDNGPALDHTVVRFDLPSAVAPGASTTFDIDFHTQLPRVMARTGYFGTFHLVGQWYPKIAVLELPGERGATAPRWNAHEMHLNSEFYADFGSFDVRLTAPKEYTVGATGEPQGAPVDKNGLLTHRYVQGDVHDFAWTADKRSAKPMVETWTGPGSPNVTVTVLYPPEYVASAAPAMKAAKDSLTYFSNTLGPYPYKTLTVVIPPHNAEEAGGMEYPTFFTAEGYAEVEPSLGTQYLLDFVTIHEFGHGYFYGLLANNEFEEPVLDEGLNEYWDLRMIRERGQKIHAATPFMRKIGVTPAFDAFAAERMGTPRSDPADAPGQNAYDRLQDIGPVYSRTATLMRDLEARVGKEPMERAFKEYYRRWKFRHPSTADLRETLAEVTGQRAVVESVFAQQVYAVTRVDDRVAEINSREQLPLPGTRAVGNNWVEDKQQDIDKRVEKDREAWKKANPKAKEGLGPYPFRTEVLVRRYGAAVPQTLVVKFADGSSETVRWDANESWHKFSWIRPARAVSAELDPQRLHYLDANKLDDSRTIKADASASRRWGMDVAALFEYLLTLIATV
;
A
#
# COMPACT_ATOMS: atom_id res chain seq x y z
N MET A 1 15.64 12.77 29.25
CA MET A 1 14.75 13.60 28.40
C MET A 1 15.31 13.58 26.99
N GLY A 2 14.91 12.65 26.19
CA GLY A 2 15.39 12.50 24.80
C GLY A 2 15.33 11.05 24.40
N SER A 3 14.47 10.71 23.50
CA SER A 3 14.29 9.45 22.76
C SER A 3 12.93 8.77 22.95
N THR A 4 11.86 9.46 22.59
CA THR A 4 10.56 8.78 22.38
C THR A 4 9.71 9.58 21.37
N LEU A 5 10.31 9.93 20.25
CA LEU A 5 9.61 10.50 19.11
C LEU A 5 10.03 9.67 17.90
N PHE A 6 9.06 9.12 17.21
CA PHE A 6 9.15 8.35 15.97
C PHE A 6 9.11 6.81 16.10
N LYS A 7 7.91 6.29 16.27
CA LYS A 7 7.57 4.90 15.96
C LYS A 7 6.10 4.81 15.54
N THR A 8 5.75 5.40 14.44
CA THR A 8 4.49 5.13 13.74
C THR A 8 4.78 4.77 12.29
N GLY A 9 4.08 3.81 11.73
CA GLY A 9 4.43 3.16 10.46
C GLY A 9 4.64 4.11 9.27
N ALA A 10 3.85 5.16 9.13
CA ALA A 10 4.01 6.16 8.06
C ALA A 10 5.21 7.11 8.30
N ALA A 11 5.53 7.41 9.56
CA ALA A 11 6.69 8.23 9.90
C ALA A 11 8.02 7.46 9.74
N VAL A 12 8.01 6.13 9.87
CA VAL A 12 9.21 5.28 9.71
C VAL A 12 9.65 5.24 8.25
N VAL A 13 8.74 5.24 7.28
CA VAL A 13 9.10 5.29 5.86
C VAL A 13 9.79 6.63 5.51
N LEU A 14 9.34 7.73 6.08
CA LEU A 14 9.93 9.07 5.84
C LEU A 14 11.29 9.28 6.52
N LEU A 15 11.57 8.63 7.65
CA LEU A 15 12.84 8.74 8.38
C LEU A 15 13.87 7.69 7.98
N ALA A 16 13.46 6.48 7.61
CA ALA A 16 14.37 5.47 7.07
C ALA A 16 15.06 5.96 5.79
N ALA A 17 14.38 6.74 4.96
CA ALA A 17 14.98 7.37 3.78
C ALA A 17 16.07 8.42 4.10
N GLY A 18 15.98 9.08 5.27
CA GLY A 18 16.97 10.11 5.68
C GLY A 18 18.19 9.54 6.41
N VAL A 19 18.07 8.37 7.06
CA VAL A 19 19.13 7.76 7.86
C VAL A 19 19.88 6.66 7.10
N ALA A 20 19.24 6.00 6.13
CA ALA A 20 19.88 4.96 5.33
C ALA A 20 21.00 5.48 4.40
N VAL A 21 20.99 6.76 4.04
CA VAL A 21 22.04 7.36 3.19
C VAL A 21 23.40 7.47 3.91
N THR A 22 23.43 7.42 5.23
CA THR A 22 24.69 7.53 6.01
C THR A 22 25.25 6.20 6.49
N ALA A 23 24.48 5.10 6.47
CA ALA A 23 24.91 3.79 6.97
C ALA A 23 25.49 2.86 5.88
N ASP A 24 25.09 3.03 4.62
CA ASP A 24 25.51 2.15 3.50
C ASP A 24 26.93 2.42 2.95
N LEU A 25 27.64 3.42 3.47
CA LEU A 25 29.04 3.67 3.09
C LEU A 25 30.08 2.85 3.87
N LEU A 26 29.66 2.01 4.83
CA LEU A 26 30.57 1.23 5.69
C LEU A 26 30.33 -0.29 5.71
N ALA A 27 29.44 -0.85 4.88
CA ALA A 27 29.07 -2.26 4.94
C ALA A 27 29.34 -3.05 3.64
N GLU A 28 30.43 -2.73 2.93
CA GLU A 28 30.89 -3.54 1.78
C GLU A 28 32.09 -4.42 2.17
N SER A 29 31.90 -5.36 3.07
CA SER A 29 32.78 -6.54 3.20
C SER A 29 32.24 -7.57 4.21
N ALA A 30 31.35 -8.45 3.81
CA ALA A 30 31.24 -9.81 4.33
C ALA A 30 30.19 -10.58 3.52
N ASN A 31 30.66 -11.26 2.50
CA ASN A 31 29.85 -12.27 1.80
C ASN A 31 30.57 -13.61 1.98
N THR A 32 29.92 -14.58 2.62
CA THR A 32 30.10 -16.02 2.27
C THR A 32 29.07 -16.91 2.99
N ALA A 33 28.50 -17.79 2.19
CA ALA A 33 27.90 -19.08 2.50
C ALA A 33 26.52 -19.11 3.18
N ALA A 34 25.49 -19.08 2.33
CA ALA A 34 24.20 -19.67 2.67
C ALA A 34 24.18 -21.15 2.31
N THR A 35 24.17 -22.02 3.30
CA THR A 35 23.86 -23.44 3.16
C THR A 35 22.35 -23.61 2.99
N SER A 36 21.96 -24.32 1.92
CA SER A 36 20.59 -24.71 1.64
C SER A 36 20.03 -25.56 2.79
N ALA A 37 19.07 -25.03 3.53
CA ALA A 37 18.22 -25.81 4.41
C ALA A 37 17.09 -26.42 3.60
N SER A 38 17.00 -27.74 3.59
CA SER A 38 15.89 -28.49 3.01
C SER A 38 14.60 -28.16 3.78
N ALA A 39 13.54 -27.84 3.02
CA ALA A 39 12.21 -27.64 3.59
C ALA A 39 11.76 -28.88 4.36
N PRO A 40 11.13 -28.72 5.54
CA PRO A 40 10.51 -29.83 6.24
C PRO A 40 9.32 -30.36 5.45
N ALA A 41 9.17 -31.66 5.43
CA ALA A 41 8.06 -32.34 4.78
C ALA A 41 6.71 -31.83 5.30
N ALA A 42 5.79 -31.54 4.35
CA ALA A 42 4.45 -31.09 4.65
C ALA A 42 3.78 -32.01 5.68
N GLY A 43 3.46 -31.45 6.84
CA GLY A 43 2.60 -32.10 7.83
C GLY A 43 1.24 -32.35 7.21
N ALA A 44 0.69 -33.54 7.40
CA ALA A 44 -0.62 -33.90 6.89
C ALA A 44 -1.67 -32.93 7.45
N ALA A 45 -2.28 -32.11 6.59
CA ALA A 45 -3.44 -31.32 6.94
C ALA A 45 -4.50 -32.25 7.55
N THR A 46 -5.00 -31.93 8.75
CA THR A 46 -6.08 -32.67 9.38
C THR A 46 -7.29 -32.60 8.46
N ALA A 47 -7.62 -33.73 7.81
CA ALA A 47 -8.75 -33.81 6.90
C ALA A 47 -10.03 -33.38 7.63
N SER A 48 -10.79 -32.45 7.02
CA SER A 48 -12.10 -32.07 7.53
C SER A 48 -13.05 -33.23 7.44
N LEU A 49 -14.10 -33.27 8.29
CA LEU A 49 -15.09 -34.34 8.34
C LEU A 49 -15.91 -34.50 7.04
N ASP A 50 -15.94 -33.50 6.22
CA ASP A 50 -16.69 -33.41 4.94
C ASP A 50 -15.77 -33.48 3.71
N GLY A 51 -14.45 -33.60 3.92
CA GLY A 51 -13.49 -33.64 2.83
C GLY A 51 -13.24 -32.27 2.16
N ILE A 52 -13.77 -31.15 2.72
CA ILE A 52 -13.49 -29.81 2.26
C ILE A 52 -12.11 -29.43 2.79
N ALA A 53 -11.16 -29.16 1.89
CA ALA A 53 -9.81 -28.81 2.25
C ALA A 53 -9.71 -27.39 2.87
N LEU A 54 -8.72 -27.17 3.72
CA LEU A 54 -8.21 -25.84 4.00
C LEU A 54 -7.46 -25.30 2.77
N ALA A 55 -7.50 -24.01 2.54
CA ALA A 55 -6.65 -23.36 1.56
C ALA A 55 -5.18 -23.69 1.89
N ALA A 56 -4.41 -24.10 0.89
CA ALA A 56 -3.01 -24.37 1.12
C ALA A 56 -2.27 -23.05 1.47
N PRO A 57 -1.37 -23.05 2.46
CA PRO A 57 -0.43 -21.96 2.64
C PRO A 57 0.27 -21.72 1.29
N ASN A 58 0.49 -20.48 0.91
CA ASN A 58 1.10 -20.14 -0.37
C ASN A 58 0.25 -20.44 -1.62
N ALA A 59 -1.07 -20.59 -1.50
CA ALA A 59 -1.95 -20.55 -2.66
C ALA A 59 -1.90 -19.14 -3.27
N ALA A 60 -0.73 -18.76 -3.80
CA ALA A 60 -0.54 -17.47 -4.41
C ALA A 60 -1.52 -17.34 -5.59
N ALA A 61 -2.45 -16.43 -5.51
CA ALA A 61 -3.35 -16.05 -6.60
C ALA A 61 -2.61 -15.49 -7.82
N VAL A 62 -1.31 -15.33 -7.70
CA VAL A 62 -0.35 -14.80 -8.66
C VAL A 62 -0.46 -15.36 -10.06
N THR A 63 -0.78 -16.64 -10.20
CA THR A 63 -0.85 -17.34 -11.49
C THR A 63 -2.25 -17.72 -11.91
N VAL A 64 -3.26 -17.39 -11.13
CA VAL A 64 -4.63 -17.80 -11.38
C VAL A 64 -5.28 -16.95 -12.46
N ALA A 65 -6.05 -17.57 -13.34
CA ALA A 65 -6.86 -16.87 -14.31
C ALA A 65 -7.97 -16.08 -13.61
N SER A 66 -8.16 -14.82 -14.00
CA SER A 66 -9.28 -14.00 -13.54
C SER A 66 -10.61 -14.62 -13.93
N SER A 67 -11.60 -14.55 -13.03
CA SER A 67 -12.98 -14.92 -13.30
C SER A 67 -13.93 -13.78 -12.95
N ALA A 68 -14.23 -12.94 -13.93
CA ALA A 68 -15.18 -11.83 -13.78
C ALA A 68 -16.61 -12.26 -13.33
N ASN A 69 -16.90 -13.55 -13.40
CA ASN A 69 -18.20 -14.12 -13.06
C ASN A 69 -18.17 -15.06 -11.85
N ALA A 70 -17.03 -15.20 -11.19
CA ALA A 70 -16.87 -16.11 -10.03
C ALA A 70 -17.97 -15.90 -8.95
N TRP A 71 -18.40 -14.65 -8.80
CA TRP A 71 -19.40 -14.24 -7.81
C TRP A 71 -20.78 -13.92 -8.43
N GLY A 72 -21.19 -14.57 -9.52
CA GLY A 72 -22.50 -14.39 -10.13
C GLY A 72 -22.60 -13.21 -11.09
N GLY A 73 -21.50 -12.75 -11.66
CA GLY A 73 -21.46 -11.70 -12.69
C GLY A 73 -21.47 -10.27 -12.17
N ALA A 74 -21.60 -9.32 -13.09
CA ALA A 74 -21.57 -7.91 -12.78
C ALA A 74 -22.75 -7.47 -11.90
N ARG A 75 -22.50 -6.63 -10.89
CA ARG A 75 -23.56 -6.01 -10.09
C ARG A 75 -23.95 -4.66 -10.68
N THR A 76 -25.23 -4.34 -10.60
CA THR A 76 -25.79 -3.10 -11.13
C THR A 76 -25.82 -1.96 -10.11
N GLY A 77 -25.76 -2.29 -8.81
CA GLY A 77 -25.97 -1.37 -7.70
C GLY A 77 -27.43 -1.13 -7.36
N LEU A 78 -28.34 -1.86 -8.01
CA LEU A 78 -29.79 -1.78 -7.78
C LEU A 78 -30.33 -2.95 -6.95
N GLU A 79 -29.46 -3.81 -6.49
CA GLU A 79 -29.82 -4.98 -5.69
C GLU A 79 -30.38 -4.54 -4.30
N PRO A 80 -31.43 -5.21 -3.78
CA PRO A 80 -32.00 -4.89 -2.46
C PRO A 80 -30.99 -5.06 -1.30
N THR A 81 -30.07 -6.01 -1.44
CA THR A 81 -28.87 -6.14 -0.63
C THR A 81 -27.66 -5.86 -1.52
N LEU A 82 -26.63 -5.19 -0.98
CA LEU A 82 -25.45 -4.83 -1.77
C LEU A 82 -24.47 -6.00 -1.92
N SER A 83 -24.48 -6.94 -0.93
CA SER A 83 -23.67 -8.15 -0.92
C SER A 83 -24.55 -9.40 -0.83
N ASP A 84 -23.95 -10.58 -0.89
CA ASP A 84 -24.65 -11.86 -0.67
C ASP A 84 -25.11 -12.07 0.76
N ARG A 85 -24.55 -11.30 1.73
CA ARG A 85 -24.80 -11.46 3.17
C ARG A 85 -24.74 -12.93 3.57
N VAL A 86 -23.55 -13.51 3.42
CA VAL A 86 -23.31 -14.93 3.71
C VAL A 86 -23.51 -15.24 5.19
N VAL A 87 -23.28 -14.23 6.05
CA VAL A 87 -23.27 -14.36 7.50
C VAL A 87 -24.10 -13.26 8.16
N HIS A 88 -24.72 -13.59 9.30
CA HIS A 88 -25.36 -12.61 10.17
C HIS A 88 -24.88 -12.81 11.61
N TYR A 89 -24.41 -11.73 12.21
CA TYR A 89 -23.99 -11.67 13.61
C TYR A 89 -25.00 -10.86 14.43
N ASP A 90 -25.59 -11.49 15.44
CA ASP A 90 -26.44 -10.86 16.46
C ASP A 90 -25.71 -10.99 17.80
N ILE A 91 -25.14 -9.87 18.32
CA ILE A 91 -24.19 -9.90 19.44
C ILE A 91 -24.67 -9.00 20.58
N ASP A 92 -24.72 -9.57 21.78
CA ASP A 92 -24.81 -8.82 23.05
C ASP A 92 -23.44 -8.79 23.73
N ALA A 93 -22.90 -7.60 23.98
CA ALA A 93 -21.58 -7.41 24.58
C ALA A 93 -21.62 -6.47 25.78
N THR A 94 -20.93 -6.82 26.84
CA THR A 94 -20.81 -5.99 28.05
C THR A 94 -19.35 -5.78 28.41
N LEU A 95 -18.93 -4.51 28.50
CA LEU A 95 -17.58 -4.10 28.91
C LEU A 95 -17.47 -4.02 30.43
N ASP A 96 -16.50 -4.71 31.00
CA ASP A 96 -15.96 -4.41 32.34
C ASP A 96 -14.68 -3.59 32.17
N PRO A 97 -14.73 -2.24 32.32
CA PRO A 97 -13.58 -1.39 32.04
C PRO A 97 -12.51 -1.42 33.13
N VAL A 98 -12.76 -2.07 34.27
CA VAL A 98 -11.77 -2.24 35.34
C VAL A 98 -10.93 -3.49 35.07
N LYS A 99 -11.56 -4.54 34.57
CA LYS A 99 -10.86 -5.77 34.19
C LYS A 99 -10.40 -5.78 32.73
N HIS A 100 -10.83 -4.79 31.95
CA HIS A 100 -10.62 -4.71 30.51
C HIS A 100 -11.11 -5.96 29.77
N THR A 101 -12.34 -6.39 30.11
CA THR A 101 -12.95 -7.59 29.52
C THR A 101 -14.28 -7.29 28.85
N VAL A 102 -14.61 -8.10 27.86
CA VAL A 102 -15.90 -8.10 27.19
C VAL A 102 -16.56 -9.46 27.34
N ALA A 103 -17.70 -9.50 28.01
CA ALA A 103 -18.55 -10.68 28.04
C ALA A 103 -19.50 -10.63 26.84
N GLY A 104 -19.44 -11.63 25.97
CA GLY A 104 -20.17 -11.68 24.71
C GLY A 104 -21.09 -12.89 24.56
N ARG A 105 -22.28 -12.65 23.99
CA ARG A 105 -23.17 -13.72 23.47
C ARG A 105 -23.43 -13.40 22.02
N GLU A 106 -23.17 -14.38 21.15
CA GLU A 106 -23.27 -14.24 19.72
C GLU A 106 -24.21 -15.31 19.14
N LYS A 107 -25.13 -14.87 18.29
CA LYS A 107 -25.87 -15.72 17.37
C LYS A 107 -25.28 -15.53 15.97
N LEU A 108 -24.46 -16.50 15.58
CA LEU A 108 -23.85 -16.54 14.27
C LEU A 108 -24.72 -17.36 13.34
N THR A 109 -25.38 -16.75 12.37
CA THR A 109 -26.13 -17.45 11.32
C THR A 109 -25.30 -17.44 10.04
N TRP A 110 -24.96 -18.61 9.53
CA TRP A 110 -24.13 -18.80 8.33
C TRP A 110 -24.87 -19.60 7.27
N ARG A 111 -24.71 -19.22 6.00
CA ARG A 111 -25.30 -19.89 4.83
C ARG A 111 -24.23 -20.64 4.04
N ASN A 112 -24.46 -21.93 3.83
CA ASN A 112 -23.62 -22.74 2.96
C ASN A 112 -23.89 -22.41 1.48
N ARG A 113 -22.96 -21.64 0.86
CA ARG A 113 -23.02 -21.31 -0.57
C ARG A 113 -22.52 -22.41 -1.49
N SER A 114 -21.88 -23.45 -0.95
CA SER A 114 -21.29 -24.52 -1.73
C SER A 114 -22.31 -25.52 -2.26
N SER A 115 -21.90 -26.36 -3.19
CA SER A 115 -22.69 -27.46 -3.76
C SER A 115 -22.64 -28.75 -2.93
N VAL A 116 -21.93 -28.76 -1.80
CA VAL A 116 -21.74 -29.92 -0.93
C VAL A 116 -22.27 -29.64 0.48
N ALA A 117 -22.63 -30.70 1.22
CA ALA A 117 -23.01 -30.56 2.62
C ALA A 117 -21.77 -30.31 3.49
N VAL A 118 -21.83 -29.29 4.35
CA VAL A 118 -20.73 -28.87 5.24
C VAL A 118 -20.95 -29.50 6.62
N ARG A 119 -19.91 -30.17 7.15
CA ARG A 119 -19.90 -30.81 8.47
C ARG A 119 -18.91 -30.20 9.44
N SER A 120 -18.06 -29.31 8.98
CA SER A 120 -17.14 -28.53 9.82
C SER A 120 -17.02 -27.11 9.32
N VAL A 121 -16.95 -26.15 10.24
CA VAL A 121 -16.70 -24.75 9.93
C VAL A 121 -15.48 -24.27 10.71
N TYR A 122 -14.79 -23.26 10.18
CA TYR A 122 -13.62 -22.69 10.80
C TYR A 122 -13.92 -21.25 11.23
N LEU A 123 -13.43 -20.88 12.39
CA LEU A 123 -13.57 -19.52 12.90
C LEU A 123 -12.19 -18.97 13.32
N HIS A 124 -12.02 -17.68 13.15
CA HIS A 124 -10.88 -16.95 13.67
C HIS A 124 -11.20 -16.41 15.08
N LEU A 125 -10.27 -16.62 15.98
CA LEU A 125 -10.20 -15.98 17.29
C LEU A 125 -8.95 -15.06 17.31
N TYR A 126 -8.97 -14.03 16.48
CA TYR A 126 -7.77 -13.23 16.19
C TYR A 126 -7.10 -12.64 17.44
N MET A 127 -7.88 -12.30 18.49
CA MET A 127 -7.34 -11.81 19.76
C MET A 127 -6.38 -12.81 20.43
N ASN A 128 -6.47 -14.11 20.11
CA ASN A 128 -5.57 -15.13 20.66
C ASN A 128 -4.13 -15.00 20.14
N ALA A 129 -3.89 -14.18 19.11
CA ALA A 129 -2.54 -13.77 18.76
C ALA A 129 -1.79 -13.11 19.94
N PHE A 130 -2.55 -12.52 20.88
CA PHE A 130 -2.04 -11.79 22.04
C PHE A 130 -2.16 -12.56 23.36
N GLU A 131 -2.45 -13.86 23.33
CA GLU A 131 -2.59 -14.68 24.56
C GLU A 131 -1.25 -15.04 25.20
N GLY A 132 -0.15 -14.93 24.48
CA GLY A 132 1.18 -15.23 24.97
C GLY A 132 2.24 -15.31 23.89
N THR A 133 3.48 -15.44 24.31
CA THR A 133 4.64 -15.48 23.39
C THR A 133 4.73 -16.75 22.54
N GLY A 134 3.81 -17.69 22.70
CA GLY A 134 3.73 -18.94 21.95
C GLY A 134 2.89 -18.87 20.69
N SER A 135 2.15 -17.79 20.43
CA SER A 135 1.38 -17.59 19.20
C SER A 135 2.29 -17.40 17.98
N THR A 136 1.75 -17.60 16.80
CA THR A 136 2.41 -17.32 15.51
C THR A 136 2.91 -15.88 15.47
N PHE A 137 2.04 -14.92 15.78
CA PHE A 137 2.36 -13.49 15.83
C PHE A 137 3.61 -13.18 16.67
N PHE A 138 3.67 -13.64 17.93
CA PHE A 138 4.81 -13.38 18.80
C PHE A 138 6.05 -14.21 18.45
N THR A 139 5.87 -15.39 17.89
CA THR A 139 6.99 -16.19 17.41
C THR A 139 7.70 -15.50 16.25
N GLU A 140 6.96 -14.94 15.33
CA GLU A 140 7.47 -14.15 14.21
C GLU A 140 8.06 -12.81 14.69
N LYS A 141 7.40 -12.11 15.61
CA LYS A 141 7.89 -10.87 16.22
C LYS A 141 9.27 -11.05 16.85
N ARG A 142 9.52 -12.15 17.57
CA ARG A 142 10.83 -12.45 18.19
C ARG A 142 11.94 -12.68 17.17
N GLN A 143 11.62 -13.14 15.97
CA GLN A 143 12.58 -13.36 14.90
C GLN A 143 12.99 -12.08 14.18
N ARG A 144 12.31 -10.96 14.47
CA ARG A 144 12.39 -9.72 13.68
C ARG A 144 12.55 -8.48 14.55
N ASP A 145 13.76 -8.27 15.08
CA ASP A 145 14.10 -7.00 15.74
C ASP A 145 13.89 -5.83 14.78
N GLY A 146 13.06 -4.86 15.20
CA GLY A 146 12.79 -3.65 14.45
C GLY A 146 11.68 -3.75 13.39
N ALA A 147 10.96 -4.89 13.30
CA ALA A 147 9.82 -5.02 12.40
C ALA A 147 8.65 -4.10 12.81
N PHE A 148 7.81 -3.78 11.84
CA PHE A 148 6.50 -3.16 12.03
C PHE A 148 5.74 -3.87 13.16
N ARG A 149 5.09 -3.12 14.06
CA ARG A 149 4.41 -3.63 15.27
C ARG A 149 5.32 -4.26 16.34
N SER A 150 6.63 -4.07 16.25
CA SER A 150 7.57 -4.61 17.26
C SER A 150 7.73 -3.72 18.51
N GLY A 151 7.07 -2.55 18.56
CA GLY A 151 7.39 -1.46 19.47
C GLY A 151 6.91 -1.60 20.91
N VAL A 152 5.97 -2.49 21.23
CA VAL A 152 5.40 -2.64 22.57
C VAL A 152 5.71 -4.01 23.15
N ASP A 153 6.29 -4.03 24.35
CA ASP A 153 6.42 -5.26 25.14
C ASP A 153 5.19 -5.41 26.03
N ILE A 154 4.45 -6.51 25.86
CA ILE A 154 3.36 -6.89 26.76
C ILE A 154 3.96 -7.44 28.06
N LYS A 155 3.49 -6.89 29.19
CA LYS A 155 3.88 -7.34 30.53
C LYS A 155 2.91 -8.39 31.04
N GLU A 156 3.31 -9.05 32.14
CA GLU A 156 2.41 -9.94 32.87
C GLU A 156 1.11 -9.20 33.26
N GLY A 157 -0.03 -9.83 32.97
CA GLY A 157 -1.36 -9.26 33.18
C GLY A 157 -1.88 -8.33 32.06
N GLU A 158 -1.08 -8.09 31.02
CA GLU A 158 -1.47 -7.25 29.87
C GLU A 158 -1.82 -8.07 28.61
N TRP A 159 -1.88 -9.39 28.70
CA TRP A 159 -2.22 -10.31 27.60
C TRP A 159 -3.71 -10.26 27.23
N GLY A 160 -4.04 -10.62 26.00
CA GLY A 160 -5.42 -10.67 25.51
C GLY A 160 -5.77 -12.00 24.87
N HIS A 161 -7.05 -12.41 24.97
CA HIS A 161 -7.55 -13.63 24.35
C HIS A 161 -9.07 -13.67 24.27
N ILE A 162 -9.60 -14.54 23.43
CA ILE A 162 -11.02 -14.94 23.38
C ILE A 162 -11.15 -16.36 23.89
N ALA A 163 -11.93 -16.56 24.94
CA ALA A 163 -12.27 -17.87 25.49
C ALA A 163 -13.70 -18.26 25.08
N LEU A 164 -13.84 -19.34 24.33
CA LEU A 164 -15.15 -19.97 24.08
C LEU A 164 -15.62 -20.68 25.35
N ARG A 165 -16.83 -20.40 25.83
CA ARG A 165 -17.44 -21.01 27.01
C ARG A 165 -18.46 -22.06 26.66
N ALA A 166 -19.27 -21.79 25.67
CA ALA A 166 -20.27 -22.70 25.15
C ALA A 166 -20.53 -22.43 23.66
N VAL A 167 -20.70 -23.48 22.87
CA VAL A 167 -21.13 -23.41 21.48
C VAL A 167 -22.21 -24.44 21.26
N THR A 168 -23.36 -24.05 20.68
CA THR A 168 -24.41 -24.95 20.30
C THR A 168 -24.86 -24.69 18.86
N GLN A 169 -25.33 -25.76 18.18
CA GLN A 169 -26.08 -25.71 16.93
C GLN A 169 -27.51 -26.18 17.24
N GLY A 170 -28.46 -25.23 17.32
CA GLY A 170 -29.72 -25.45 18.00
C GLY A 170 -29.47 -25.81 19.48
N ASP A 171 -30.04 -26.90 19.98
CA ASP A 171 -29.88 -27.34 21.37
C ASP A 171 -28.70 -28.32 21.57
N VAL A 172 -27.94 -28.63 20.51
CA VAL A 172 -26.85 -29.62 20.56
C VAL A 172 -25.52 -28.93 20.68
N LYS A 173 -24.70 -29.39 21.65
CA LYS A 173 -23.33 -28.84 21.82
C LYS A 173 -22.47 -29.14 20.58
N VAL A 174 -21.70 -28.16 20.17
CA VAL A 174 -20.72 -28.25 19.10
C VAL A 174 -19.34 -28.48 19.70
N PRO A 175 -18.68 -29.63 19.44
CA PRO A 175 -17.28 -29.81 19.78
C PRO A 175 -16.38 -28.89 18.93
N TRP A 176 -15.28 -28.42 19.50
CA TRP A 176 -14.31 -27.62 18.79
C TRP A 176 -12.89 -28.03 19.08
N THR A 177 -11.99 -27.73 18.15
CA THR A 177 -10.56 -28.02 18.25
C THR A 177 -9.77 -26.89 17.61
N PHE A 178 -8.70 -26.41 18.26
CA PHE A 178 -7.76 -25.49 17.65
C PHE A 178 -6.97 -26.20 16.56
N VAL A 179 -6.73 -25.50 15.46
CA VAL A 179 -6.05 -26.02 14.27
C VAL A 179 -5.00 -25.03 13.79
N HIS A 180 -4.00 -25.54 13.07
CA HIS A 180 -2.85 -24.75 12.61
C HIS A 180 -2.71 -24.83 11.08
N PRO A 181 -3.52 -24.06 10.33
CA PRO A 181 -3.54 -24.12 8.87
C PRO A 181 -2.19 -23.81 8.22
N ASP A 182 -1.43 -22.86 8.79
CA ASP A 182 -0.15 -22.43 8.27
C ASP A 182 1.05 -23.12 8.97
N ASN A 183 0.79 -24.23 9.67
CA ASN A 183 1.76 -24.95 10.46
C ASN A 183 2.38 -24.11 11.59
N GLY A 184 1.63 -23.20 12.16
CA GLY A 184 2.01 -22.38 13.31
C GLY A 184 2.31 -23.20 14.57
N PRO A 185 2.79 -22.56 15.63
CA PRO A 185 3.10 -23.22 16.90
C PRO A 185 1.88 -23.89 17.52
N ALA A 186 2.06 -25.01 18.20
CA ALA A 186 0.99 -25.73 18.90
C ALA A 186 0.30 -24.91 20.04
N LEU A 187 0.86 -23.78 20.40
CA LEU A 187 0.31 -22.82 21.37
C LEU A 187 -0.44 -21.67 20.70
N ASP A 188 -0.63 -21.70 19.37
CA ASP A 188 -1.46 -20.75 18.67
C ASP A 188 -2.92 -21.21 18.72
N HIS A 189 -3.80 -20.36 19.19
CA HIS A 189 -5.24 -20.63 19.27
C HIS A 189 -6.06 -19.63 18.44
N THR A 190 -5.48 -19.06 17.41
CA THR A 190 -6.14 -18.06 16.55
C THR A 190 -7.13 -18.66 15.58
N VAL A 191 -7.04 -19.96 15.27
CA VAL A 191 -7.99 -20.68 14.41
C VAL A 191 -8.62 -21.86 15.14
N VAL A 192 -9.94 -21.93 15.10
CA VAL A 192 -10.71 -23.01 15.71
C VAL A 192 -11.63 -23.67 14.68
N ARG A 193 -11.71 -25.00 14.68
CA ARG A 193 -12.67 -25.80 13.90
C ARG A 193 -13.82 -26.25 14.78
N PHE A 194 -15.04 -26.03 14.30
CA PHE A 194 -16.26 -26.59 14.89
C PHE A 194 -16.70 -27.83 14.10
N ASP A 195 -16.88 -28.95 14.79
CA ASP A 195 -17.38 -30.20 14.22
C ASP A 195 -18.90 -30.24 14.40
N LEU A 196 -19.66 -30.12 13.30
CA LEU A 196 -21.10 -29.86 13.35
C LEU A 196 -21.88 -31.14 13.68
N PRO A 197 -22.73 -31.14 14.71
CA PRO A 197 -23.66 -32.22 15.00
C PRO A 197 -24.62 -32.54 13.83
N SER A 198 -25.02 -31.49 13.11
CA SER A 198 -25.87 -31.58 11.93
C SER A 198 -25.18 -30.90 10.73
N ALA A 199 -25.06 -31.66 9.63
CA ALA A 199 -24.50 -31.12 8.39
C ALA A 199 -25.39 -30.02 7.81
N VAL A 200 -24.77 -28.96 7.26
CA VAL A 200 -25.47 -27.87 6.58
C VAL A 200 -25.56 -28.20 5.09
N ALA A 201 -26.76 -28.50 4.59
CA ALA A 201 -26.97 -28.82 3.18
C ALA A 201 -26.64 -27.65 2.24
N PRO A 202 -26.37 -27.87 0.95
CA PRO A 202 -26.20 -26.81 -0.05
C PRO A 202 -27.34 -25.80 -0.03
N GLY A 203 -26.99 -24.51 0.05
CA GLY A 203 -27.95 -23.41 0.11
C GLY A 203 -28.67 -23.21 1.44
N ALA A 204 -28.54 -24.14 2.39
CA ALA A 204 -29.12 -24.01 3.72
C ALA A 204 -28.33 -23.10 4.64
N SER A 205 -28.98 -22.58 5.66
CA SER A 205 -28.36 -21.83 6.75
C SER A 205 -28.37 -22.60 8.05
N THR A 206 -27.41 -22.32 8.92
CA THR A 206 -27.38 -22.81 10.29
C THR A 206 -27.07 -21.65 11.25
N THR A 207 -27.48 -21.79 12.50
CA THR A 207 -27.20 -20.82 13.53
C THR A 207 -26.41 -21.47 14.68
N PHE A 208 -25.35 -20.79 15.11
CA PHE A 208 -24.60 -21.15 16.29
C PHE A 208 -24.90 -20.12 17.40
N ASP A 209 -25.24 -20.61 18.59
CA ASP A 209 -25.24 -19.77 19.79
C ASP A 209 -23.90 -19.96 20.51
N ILE A 210 -23.13 -18.86 20.61
CA ILE A 210 -21.76 -18.83 21.14
C ILE A 210 -21.72 -17.94 22.38
N ASP A 211 -21.35 -18.50 23.53
CA ASP A 211 -21.00 -17.73 24.74
C ASP A 211 -19.47 -17.61 24.79
N PHE A 212 -18.96 -16.39 24.82
CA PHE A 212 -17.53 -16.13 24.81
C PHE A 212 -17.12 -15.01 25.77
N HIS A 213 -15.86 -14.98 26.10
CA HIS A 213 -15.28 -13.96 26.95
C HIS A 213 -13.95 -13.49 26.36
N THR A 214 -13.85 -12.19 26.12
CA THR A 214 -12.65 -11.55 25.57
C THR A 214 -11.94 -10.77 26.66
N GLN A 215 -10.69 -11.12 26.94
CA GLN A 215 -9.73 -10.30 27.65
C GLN A 215 -9.02 -9.39 26.64
N LEU A 216 -9.12 -8.09 26.81
CA LEU A 216 -8.39 -7.16 25.96
C LEU A 216 -6.92 -7.09 26.38
N PRO A 217 -5.96 -7.08 25.47
CA PRO A 217 -4.55 -6.85 25.76
C PRO A 217 -4.32 -5.36 26.07
N ARG A 218 -3.18 -5.02 26.65
CA ARG A 218 -2.68 -3.66 26.46
C ARG A 218 -2.63 -3.35 24.98
N VAL A 219 -3.00 -2.11 24.58
CA VAL A 219 -3.02 -1.73 23.16
C VAL A 219 -1.78 -2.23 22.43
N MET A 220 -2.01 -3.08 21.44
CA MET A 220 -1.02 -3.66 20.56
C MET A 220 -1.70 -4.02 19.23
N ALA A 221 -1.01 -3.80 18.12
CA ALA A 221 -1.49 -4.17 16.79
C ALA A 221 -2.98 -3.82 16.60
N ARG A 222 -3.34 -2.58 16.91
CA ARG A 222 -4.65 -1.96 16.61
C ARG A 222 -5.85 -2.50 17.41
N THR A 223 -5.62 -3.08 18.58
CA THR A 223 -6.68 -3.47 19.52
C THR A 223 -6.18 -3.40 20.96
N GLY A 224 -7.10 -3.33 21.93
CA GLY A 224 -6.77 -3.38 23.34
C GLY A 224 -7.16 -2.13 24.12
N TYR A 225 -6.52 -1.94 25.29
CA TYR A 225 -6.83 -0.83 26.19
C TYR A 225 -5.58 -0.03 26.60
N PHE A 226 -5.81 1.23 26.95
CA PHE A 226 -4.86 2.05 27.68
C PHE A 226 -5.60 2.99 28.63
N GLY A 227 -5.44 2.81 29.94
CA GLY A 227 -6.19 3.55 30.95
C GLY A 227 -7.70 3.31 30.79
N THR A 228 -8.46 4.37 30.49
CA THR A 228 -9.90 4.27 30.25
C THR A 228 -10.28 4.09 28.79
N PHE A 229 -9.33 4.23 27.89
CA PHE A 229 -9.54 4.01 26.46
C PHE A 229 -9.53 2.52 26.14
N HIS A 230 -10.52 2.09 25.37
CA HIS A 230 -10.65 0.74 24.84
C HIS A 230 -10.94 0.82 23.35
N LEU A 231 -10.08 0.21 22.53
CA LEU A 231 -10.37 -0.11 21.14
C LEU A 231 -10.62 -1.60 21.03
N VAL A 232 -11.82 -1.97 20.63
CA VAL A 232 -12.30 -3.35 20.66
C VAL A 232 -12.47 -3.83 19.21
N GLY A 233 -11.35 -4.22 18.60
CA GLY A 233 -11.25 -4.83 17.29
C GLY A 233 -10.96 -6.31 17.39
N GLN A 234 -11.41 -7.10 16.43
CA GLN A 234 -11.16 -8.55 16.33
C GLN A 234 -11.55 -9.33 17.61
N TRP A 235 -12.65 -8.98 18.22
CA TRP A 235 -13.01 -9.27 19.60
C TRP A 235 -14.05 -10.37 19.78
N TYR A 236 -14.63 -10.89 18.70
CA TYR A 236 -15.64 -11.93 18.67
C TYR A 236 -15.22 -13.09 17.76
N PRO A 237 -15.76 -14.32 17.95
CA PRO A 237 -15.51 -15.44 17.06
C PRO A 237 -16.03 -15.14 15.64
N LYS A 238 -15.15 -15.07 14.66
CA LYS A 238 -15.44 -14.69 13.27
C LYS A 238 -15.32 -15.89 12.34
N ILE A 239 -16.38 -16.23 11.61
CA ILE A 239 -16.33 -17.35 10.67
C ILE A 239 -15.38 -17.05 9.51
N ALA A 240 -14.59 -18.04 9.12
CA ALA A 240 -13.70 -17.99 7.97
C ALA A 240 -14.48 -18.02 6.65
N VAL A 241 -13.83 -17.69 5.55
CA VAL A 241 -14.45 -17.67 4.21
C VAL A 241 -14.43 -19.07 3.60
N LEU A 242 -15.56 -19.54 3.12
CA LEU A 242 -15.66 -20.73 2.28
C LEU A 242 -15.58 -20.29 0.81
N GLU A 243 -14.40 -20.37 0.22
CA GLU A 243 -14.17 -20.07 -1.19
C GLU A 243 -14.77 -21.18 -2.08
N LEU A 244 -15.44 -20.76 -3.16
CA LEU A 244 -16.12 -21.64 -4.11
C LEU A 244 -15.30 -21.81 -5.40
N PRO A 245 -15.58 -22.84 -6.23
CA PRO A 245 -14.93 -22.99 -7.52
C PRO A 245 -15.02 -21.71 -8.36
N GLY A 246 -13.87 -21.23 -8.82
CA GLY A 246 -13.71 -19.98 -9.57
C GLY A 246 -13.42 -18.75 -8.71
N GLU A 247 -13.65 -18.79 -7.39
CA GLU A 247 -13.25 -17.71 -6.48
C GLU A 247 -11.77 -17.85 -6.13
N ARG A 248 -10.99 -16.79 -6.36
CA ARG A 248 -9.56 -16.73 -6.01
C ARG A 248 -8.78 -18.00 -6.39
N GLY A 249 -9.14 -18.61 -7.54
CA GLY A 249 -8.50 -19.80 -8.07
C GLY A 249 -8.87 -21.12 -7.44
N ALA A 250 -9.85 -21.16 -6.56
CA ALA A 250 -10.37 -22.40 -6.03
C ALA A 250 -10.97 -23.25 -7.17
N THR A 251 -10.65 -24.54 -7.21
CA THR A 251 -11.20 -25.52 -8.15
C THR A 251 -12.29 -26.39 -7.52
N ALA A 252 -12.34 -26.40 -6.19
CA ALA A 252 -13.35 -27.04 -5.35
C ALA A 252 -13.63 -26.11 -4.15
N PRO A 253 -14.77 -26.29 -3.43
CA PRO A 253 -14.97 -25.58 -2.18
C PRO A 253 -13.79 -25.80 -1.24
N ARG A 254 -13.28 -24.71 -0.66
CA ARG A 254 -12.17 -24.76 0.32
C ARG A 254 -12.35 -23.68 1.39
N TRP A 255 -12.03 -24.00 2.62
CA TRP A 255 -11.98 -23.03 3.69
C TRP A 255 -10.69 -22.21 3.60
N ASN A 256 -10.80 -20.90 3.65
CA ASN A 256 -9.66 -19.99 3.77
C ASN A 256 -9.60 -19.51 5.22
N ALA A 257 -8.66 -20.06 5.96
CA ALA A 257 -8.40 -19.73 7.35
C ALA A 257 -6.89 -19.78 7.59
N HIS A 258 -6.35 -18.73 8.20
CA HIS A 258 -4.93 -18.54 8.50
C HIS A 258 -4.75 -18.22 9.98
N GLU A 259 -3.63 -18.63 10.59
CA GLU A 259 -3.21 -18.09 11.86
C GLU A 259 -2.96 -16.58 11.72
N MET A 260 -3.02 -15.84 12.82
CA MET A 260 -2.67 -14.41 12.81
C MET A 260 -1.14 -14.24 12.77
N HIS A 261 -0.64 -13.76 11.63
CA HIS A 261 0.78 -13.48 11.40
C HIS A 261 1.14 -12.04 11.74
N LEU A 262 2.43 -11.74 11.91
CA LEU A 262 2.91 -10.41 12.27
C LEU A 262 2.50 -9.32 11.27
N ASN A 263 2.55 -9.64 9.99
CA ASN A 263 2.25 -8.71 8.89
C ASN A 263 0.92 -8.99 8.18
N SER A 264 0.09 -9.92 8.68
CA SER A 264 -1.23 -10.16 8.12
C SER A 264 -2.26 -9.18 8.69
N GLU A 265 -3.26 -8.91 7.87
CA GLU A 265 -4.52 -8.27 8.24
C GLU A 265 -5.63 -9.35 8.27
N PHE A 266 -6.81 -9.07 7.74
CA PHE A 266 -7.97 -9.92 7.98
C PHE A 266 -8.68 -10.33 6.68
N TYR A 267 -9.51 -11.36 6.76
CA TYR A 267 -10.33 -11.82 5.65
C TYR A 267 -11.62 -12.43 6.15
N ALA A 268 -12.77 -11.96 5.69
CA ALA A 268 -14.08 -12.45 6.08
C ALA A 268 -15.15 -12.18 5.03
N ASP A 269 -16.22 -12.99 5.03
CA ASP A 269 -17.39 -12.83 4.17
C ASP A 269 -18.22 -11.59 4.53
N PHE A 270 -18.81 -10.96 3.52
CA PHE A 270 -19.83 -9.93 3.76
C PHE A 270 -21.06 -10.48 4.46
N GLY A 271 -21.53 -9.71 5.43
CA GLY A 271 -22.68 -10.08 6.22
C GLY A 271 -23.47 -8.89 6.73
N SER A 272 -24.15 -9.10 7.82
CA SER A 272 -24.86 -8.09 8.57
C SER A 272 -24.65 -8.27 10.07
N PHE A 273 -24.65 -7.16 10.78
CA PHE A 273 -24.40 -7.09 12.22
C PHE A 273 -25.56 -6.37 12.92
N ASP A 274 -26.03 -6.91 14.05
CA ASP A 274 -26.92 -6.30 15.01
C ASP A 274 -26.28 -6.42 16.39
N VAL A 275 -25.64 -5.35 16.85
CA VAL A 275 -24.75 -5.39 18.02
C VAL A 275 -25.26 -4.46 19.12
N ARG A 276 -25.40 -5.01 20.32
CA ARG A 276 -25.76 -4.27 21.53
C ARG A 276 -24.55 -4.20 22.45
N LEU A 277 -24.05 -2.98 22.64
CA LEU A 277 -22.85 -2.67 23.43
C LEU A 277 -23.25 -2.03 24.75
N THR A 278 -22.97 -2.69 25.85
CA THR A 278 -23.25 -2.19 27.20
C THR A 278 -21.96 -1.73 27.87
N ALA A 279 -21.91 -0.46 28.28
CA ALA A 279 -20.79 0.15 28.97
C ALA A 279 -21.27 1.09 30.08
N PRO A 280 -20.43 1.47 31.07
CA PRO A 280 -20.81 2.47 32.07
C PRO A 280 -21.16 3.80 31.40
N LYS A 281 -22.13 4.49 31.93
CA LYS A 281 -22.73 5.72 31.33
C LYS A 281 -21.75 6.88 31.10
N GLU A 282 -20.63 6.88 31.81
CA GLU A 282 -19.60 7.89 31.69
C GLU A 282 -18.62 7.63 30.50
N TYR A 283 -18.81 6.54 29.79
CA TYR A 283 -18.00 6.21 28.59
C TYR A 283 -18.70 6.71 27.33
N THR A 284 -17.93 7.38 26.47
CA THR A 284 -18.36 7.67 25.10
C THR A 284 -18.10 6.42 24.27
N VAL A 285 -19.14 5.92 23.58
CA VAL A 285 -19.08 4.73 22.73
C VAL A 285 -19.21 5.15 21.26
N GLY A 286 -18.36 4.60 20.41
CA GLY A 286 -18.47 4.69 18.95
C GLY A 286 -18.23 3.31 18.34
N ALA A 287 -18.87 3.02 17.21
CA ALA A 287 -18.82 1.69 16.59
C ALA A 287 -19.03 1.73 15.08
N THR A 288 -18.72 0.62 14.42
CA THR A 288 -19.17 0.30 13.07
C THR A 288 -20.67 0.42 12.95
N GLY A 289 -21.18 1.07 11.89
CA GLY A 289 -22.58 1.07 11.51
C GLY A 289 -23.46 2.17 12.09
N GLU A 290 -24.77 1.98 11.93
CA GLU A 290 -25.79 2.98 12.25
C GLU A 290 -26.31 2.79 13.67
N PRO A 291 -26.21 3.81 14.56
CA PRO A 291 -26.82 3.75 15.89
C PRO A 291 -28.35 3.69 15.79
N GLN A 292 -28.97 2.84 16.60
CA GLN A 292 -30.42 2.58 16.60
C GLN A 292 -31.09 3.19 17.83
N GLY A 293 -31.54 4.42 17.67
CA GLY A 293 -32.22 5.17 18.75
C GLY A 293 -31.28 5.66 19.85
N ALA A 294 -31.85 6.10 20.97
CA ALA A 294 -31.08 6.51 22.14
C ALA A 294 -30.64 5.29 22.95
N PRO A 295 -29.44 5.33 23.58
CA PRO A 295 -29.02 4.26 24.49
C PRO A 295 -29.98 4.03 25.66
N VAL A 296 -30.13 2.77 26.06
CA VAL A 296 -31.01 2.39 27.15
C VAL A 296 -30.23 2.34 28.48
N ASP A 297 -30.62 3.17 29.45
CA ASP A 297 -30.00 3.16 30.80
C ASP A 297 -30.63 2.07 31.68
N LYS A 298 -29.79 1.22 32.23
CA LYS A 298 -30.16 0.28 33.28
C LYS A 298 -29.10 0.27 34.37
N ASN A 299 -29.43 0.84 35.52
CA ASN A 299 -28.55 0.88 36.69
C ASN A 299 -27.18 1.55 36.45
N GLY A 300 -27.12 2.60 35.62
CA GLY A 300 -25.88 3.32 35.31
C GLY A 300 -25.05 2.69 34.22
N LEU A 301 -25.55 1.65 33.58
CA LEU A 301 -24.99 1.08 32.35
C LEU A 301 -25.87 1.51 31.16
N LEU A 302 -25.22 2.00 30.09
CA LEU A 302 -25.87 2.35 28.85
C LEU A 302 -25.67 1.21 27.83
N THR A 303 -26.79 0.74 27.25
CA THR A 303 -26.76 -0.19 26.12
C THR A 303 -27.04 0.57 24.85
N HIS A 304 -26.03 0.60 23.97
CA HIS A 304 -26.07 1.16 22.63
C HIS A 304 -26.35 0.02 21.62
N ARG A 305 -27.25 0.23 20.67
CA ARG A 305 -27.48 -0.73 19.58
C ARG A 305 -27.00 -0.13 18.28
N TYR A 306 -26.19 -0.91 17.54
CA TYR A 306 -25.72 -0.59 16.20
C TYR A 306 -26.11 -1.65 15.21
N VAL A 307 -26.52 -1.26 14.02
CA VAL A 307 -26.88 -2.18 12.93
C VAL A 307 -26.12 -1.77 11.68
N GLN A 308 -25.51 -2.76 11.01
CA GLN A 308 -24.86 -2.55 9.73
C GLN A 308 -25.01 -3.78 8.85
N GLY A 309 -25.45 -3.58 7.61
CA GLY A 309 -25.45 -4.60 6.57
C GLY A 309 -24.32 -4.36 5.56
N ASP A 310 -23.99 -5.44 4.85
CA ASP A 310 -23.03 -5.41 3.74
C ASP A 310 -21.61 -4.98 4.16
N VAL A 311 -21.18 -5.44 5.33
CA VAL A 311 -19.82 -5.30 5.88
C VAL A 311 -19.31 -6.68 6.33
N HIS A 312 -18.01 -6.80 6.48
CA HIS A 312 -17.33 -8.06 6.84
C HIS A 312 -16.67 -8.03 8.23
N ASP A 313 -16.75 -6.89 8.92
CA ASP A 313 -16.21 -6.74 10.26
C ASP A 313 -17.03 -5.74 11.09
N PHE A 314 -16.83 -5.79 12.42
CA PHE A 314 -17.45 -4.88 13.38
C PHE A 314 -16.50 -4.56 14.53
N ALA A 315 -16.12 -3.30 14.65
CA ALA A 315 -15.30 -2.80 15.75
C ALA A 315 -15.98 -1.66 16.49
N TRP A 316 -15.51 -1.38 17.69
CA TRP A 316 -16.02 -0.31 18.52
C TRP A 316 -14.96 0.22 19.49
N THR A 317 -15.23 1.39 20.04
CA THR A 317 -14.41 2.04 21.06
C THR A 317 -15.26 2.51 22.23
N ALA A 318 -14.65 2.55 23.40
CA ALA A 318 -15.22 3.18 24.58
C ALA A 318 -14.14 3.93 25.37
N ASP A 319 -14.34 5.21 25.61
CA ASP A 319 -13.43 6.02 26.43
C ASP A 319 -14.16 6.97 27.35
N LYS A 320 -13.76 6.96 28.63
CA LYS A 320 -14.28 7.87 29.66
C LYS A 320 -13.71 9.29 29.51
N ARG A 321 -12.52 9.44 28.92
CA ARG A 321 -11.84 10.71 28.72
C ARG A 321 -12.17 11.38 27.39
N SER A 322 -12.94 10.73 26.52
CA SER A 322 -13.29 11.30 25.22
C SER A 322 -13.84 12.72 25.39
N ALA A 323 -13.32 13.64 24.57
CA ALA A 323 -13.92 14.96 24.44
C ALA A 323 -15.31 14.85 23.79
N LYS A 324 -16.05 15.97 23.75
CA LYS A 324 -17.34 15.98 23.07
C LYS A 324 -17.14 15.62 21.58
N PRO A 325 -17.79 14.58 21.06
CA PRO A 325 -17.66 14.18 19.67
C PRO A 325 -17.95 15.33 18.70
N MET A 326 -17.13 15.45 17.66
CA MET A 326 -17.41 16.33 16.53
C MET A 326 -18.26 15.55 15.53
N VAL A 327 -19.41 16.11 15.14
CA VAL A 327 -20.35 15.44 14.23
C VAL A 327 -20.75 16.39 13.12
N GLU A 328 -20.56 15.96 11.87
CA GLU A 328 -20.98 16.70 10.69
C GLU A 328 -21.65 15.76 9.67
N THR A 329 -22.38 16.32 8.72
CA THR A 329 -22.97 15.57 7.62
C THR A 329 -22.20 15.86 6.34
N TRP A 330 -21.89 14.80 5.60
CA TRP A 330 -21.41 14.90 4.22
C TRP A 330 -22.50 14.42 3.26
N THR A 331 -22.54 15.04 2.08
CA THR A 331 -23.45 14.69 0.98
C THR A 331 -22.68 14.63 -0.34
N GLY A 332 -22.93 13.61 -1.14
CA GLY A 332 -22.29 13.43 -2.45
C GLY A 332 -23.17 12.71 -3.46
N PRO A 333 -22.88 12.85 -4.77
CA PRO A 333 -23.68 12.25 -5.82
C PRO A 333 -23.75 10.73 -5.71
N GLY A 334 -24.96 10.17 -5.72
CA GLY A 334 -25.19 8.72 -5.68
C GLY A 334 -24.94 8.06 -4.33
N SER A 335 -24.47 8.81 -3.33
CA SER A 335 -24.27 8.35 -1.96
C SER A 335 -25.43 8.76 -1.06
N PRO A 336 -25.74 8.03 0.04
CA PRO A 336 -26.62 8.55 1.07
C PRO A 336 -25.97 9.75 1.78
N ASN A 337 -26.77 10.47 2.58
CA ASN A 337 -26.18 11.43 3.53
C ASN A 337 -25.36 10.65 4.56
N VAL A 338 -24.09 11.03 4.71
CA VAL A 338 -23.17 10.36 5.65
C VAL A 338 -23.00 11.21 6.90
N THR A 339 -23.32 10.64 8.04
CA THR A 339 -22.99 11.23 9.34
C THR A 339 -21.53 10.89 9.65
N VAL A 340 -20.66 11.89 9.64
CA VAL A 340 -19.25 11.76 9.99
C VAL A 340 -19.06 12.17 11.46
N THR A 341 -18.49 11.26 12.24
CA THR A 341 -18.22 11.48 13.68
C THR A 341 -16.72 11.35 13.93
N VAL A 342 -16.12 12.33 14.59
CA VAL A 342 -14.73 12.26 15.08
C VAL A 342 -14.74 12.16 16.59
N LEU A 343 -14.17 11.07 17.12
CA LEU A 343 -13.95 10.83 18.54
C LEU A 343 -12.48 11.09 18.85
N TYR A 344 -12.20 11.86 19.88
CA TYR A 344 -10.83 12.28 20.19
C TYR A 344 -10.65 12.57 21.67
N PRO A 345 -9.44 12.40 22.23
CA PRO A 345 -9.13 12.78 23.60
C PRO A 345 -8.86 14.30 23.70
N PRO A 346 -8.96 14.90 24.90
CA PRO A 346 -8.77 16.34 25.08
C PRO A 346 -7.41 16.87 24.62
N GLU A 347 -6.36 16.08 24.75
CA GLU A 347 -5.00 16.44 24.34
C GLU A 347 -4.81 16.62 22.83
N TYR A 348 -5.71 16.05 22.02
CA TYR A 348 -5.67 16.09 20.56
C TYR A 348 -6.83 16.89 19.94
N VAL A 349 -7.38 17.84 20.68
CA VAL A 349 -8.43 18.73 20.17
C VAL A 349 -8.04 19.47 18.89
N ALA A 350 -6.74 19.77 18.70
CA ALA A 350 -6.22 20.40 17.49
C ALA A 350 -6.36 19.51 16.23
N SER A 351 -6.41 18.21 16.41
CA SER A 351 -6.54 17.23 15.30
C SER A 351 -7.98 17.02 14.85
N ALA A 352 -8.98 17.33 15.67
CA ALA A 352 -10.38 16.96 15.40
C ALA A 352 -10.95 17.61 14.12
N ALA A 353 -10.81 18.92 13.94
CA ALA A 353 -11.32 19.62 12.77
C ALA A 353 -10.54 19.31 11.48
N PRO A 354 -9.20 19.22 11.49
CA PRO A 354 -8.45 18.71 10.32
C PRO A 354 -8.83 17.29 9.93
N ALA A 355 -8.97 16.34 10.87
CA ALA A 355 -9.39 14.97 10.60
C ALA A 355 -10.82 14.92 10.01
N MET A 356 -11.77 15.69 10.55
CA MET A 356 -13.12 15.84 9.99
C MET A 356 -13.06 16.33 8.53
N LYS A 357 -12.22 17.34 8.27
CA LYS A 357 -12.04 17.86 6.91
C LYS A 357 -11.44 16.81 5.98
N ALA A 358 -10.37 16.12 6.40
CA ALA A 358 -9.72 15.10 5.60
C ALA A 358 -10.68 13.95 5.26
N ALA A 359 -11.46 13.46 6.23
CA ALA A 359 -12.46 12.42 6.03
C ALA A 359 -13.55 12.84 5.01
N LYS A 360 -14.05 14.07 5.09
CA LYS A 360 -15.05 14.59 4.13
C LYS A 360 -14.46 14.82 2.74
N ASP A 361 -13.22 15.28 2.65
CA ASP A 361 -12.50 15.41 1.38
C ASP A 361 -12.29 14.02 0.75
N SER A 362 -11.95 13.00 1.55
CA SER A 362 -11.80 11.62 1.11
C SER A 362 -13.11 11.04 0.60
N LEU A 363 -14.22 11.21 1.34
CA LEU A 363 -15.55 10.83 0.86
C LEU A 363 -15.84 11.43 -0.52
N THR A 364 -15.49 12.70 -0.73
CA THR A 364 -15.69 13.38 -2.01
C THR A 364 -14.78 12.81 -3.10
N TYR A 365 -13.49 12.65 -2.82
CA TYR A 365 -12.51 12.21 -3.80
C TYR A 365 -12.75 10.77 -4.24
N PHE A 366 -12.88 9.84 -3.31
CA PHE A 366 -13.08 8.42 -3.60
C PHE A 366 -14.44 8.17 -4.26
N SER A 367 -15.50 8.85 -3.83
CA SER A 367 -16.82 8.74 -4.47
C SER A 367 -16.80 9.21 -5.93
N ASN A 368 -16.04 10.26 -6.26
CA ASN A 368 -15.94 10.78 -7.61
C ASN A 368 -15.01 9.95 -8.52
N THR A 369 -13.96 9.37 -7.94
CA THR A 369 -12.90 8.69 -8.72
C THR A 369 -13.11 7.17 -8.82
N LEU A 370 -13.74 6.53 -7.84
CA LEU A 370 -14.06 5.09 -7.84
C LEU A 370 -15.56 4.86 -8.01
N GLY A 371 -16.37 5.37 -7.07
CA GLY A 371 -17.82 5.23 -7.08
C GLY A 371 -18.45 5.62 -5.74
N PRO A 372 -19.80 5.75 -5.68
CA PRO A 372 -20.49 6.27 -4.51
C PRO A 372 -20.19 5.47 -3.23
N TYR A 373 -19.93 6.17 -2.11
CA TYR A 373 -19.85 5.56 -0.79
C TYR A 373 -21.25 5.10 -0.36
N PRO A 374 -21.45 3.81 -0.01
CA PRO A 374 -22.80 3.27 0.13
C PRO A 374 -23.40 3.36 1.55
N TYR A 375 -22.57 3.67 2.56
CA TYR A 375 -23.00 3.66 3.96
C TYR A 375 -23.43 5.04 4.44
N LYS A 376 -24.22 5.09 5.55
CA LYS A 376 -24.76 6.34 6.12
C LYS A 376 -23.93 6.90 7.26
N THR A 377 -22.91 6.17 7.70
CA THR A 377 -22.06 6.58 8.83
C THR A 377 -20.60 6.44 8.48
N LEU A 378 -19.78 7.27 9.15
CA LEU A 378 -18.33 7.16 9.16
C LEU A 378 -17.84 7.66 10.52
N THR A 379 -17.16 6.80 11.28
CA THR A 379 -16.59 7.13 12.59
C THR A 379 -15.08 7.13 12.51
N VAL A 380 -14.46 8.26 12.84
CA VAL A 380 -13.01 8.44 12.95
C VAL A 380 -12.65 8.48 14.43
N VAL A 381 -11.73 7.64 14.86
CA VAL A 381 -11.24 7.61 16.24
C VAL A 381 -9.79 8.05 16.28
N ILE A 382 -9.50 9.04 17.10
CA ILE A 382 -8.13 9.47 17.40
C ILE A 382 -7.77 8.89 18.77
N PRO A 383 -6.86 7.91 18.85
CA PRO A 383 -6.44 7.31 20.12
C PRO A 383 -5.73 8.32 21.02
N PRO A 384 -5.80 8.16 22.35
CA PRO A 384 -5.11 9.05 23.29
C PRO A 384 -3.59 8.81 23.28
N HIS A 385 -2.85 9.77 23.83
CA HIS A 385 -1.42 9.64 24.04
C HIS A 385 -1.04 8.35 24.81
N ASN A 386 -0.01 7.66 24.42
CA ASN A 386 0.41 6.32 24.83
C ASN A 386 -0.54 5.17 24.42
N ALA A 387 -1.48 5.41 23.53
CA ALA A 387 -2.27 4.39 22.86
C ALA A 387 -2.16 4.50 21.33
N GLU A 388 -1.07 5.05 20.85
CA GLU A 388 -0.81 5.28 19.40
C GLU A 388 -0.84 3.96 18.60
N GLU A 389 -0.49 2.84 19.20
CA GLU A 389 -0.60 1.49 18.60
C GLU A 389 -2.07 1.09 18.25
N ALA A 390 -3.06 1.86 18.71
CA ALA A 390 -4.46 1.74 18.32
C ALA A 390 -4.79 2.53 17.04
N GLY A 391 -3.91 3.41 16.57
CA GLY A 391 -4.07 4.14 15.32
C GLY A 391 -3.82 3.28 14.09
N GLY A 392 -4.28 3.74 12.95
CA GLY A 392 -4.03 3.05 11.70
C GLY A 392 -4.79 1.73 11.57
N MET A 393 -6.14 1.73 11.67
CA MET A 393 -6.98 0.55 11.48
C MET A 393 -8.31 0.89 10.83
N GLU A 394 -8.65 0.13 9.83
CA GLU A 394 -9.58 0.38 8.75
C GLU A 394 -10.91 -0.40 8.84
N TYR A 395 -11.48 -0.57 10.01
CA TYR A 395 -12.77 -1.27 10.12
C TYR A 395 -13.88 -0.61 9.28
N PRO A 396 -14.80 -1.38 8.69
CA PRO A 396 -15.86 -0.83 7.84
C PRO A 396 -16.68 0.24 8.57
N THR A 397 -16.81 1.43 7.98
CA THR A 397 -17.49 2.62 8.54
C THR A 397 -16.90 3.17 9.86
N PHE A 398 -15.77 2.64 10.31
CA PHE A 398 -15.11 2.96 11.57
C PHE A 398 -13.62 2.76 11.41
N PHE A 399 -12.82 3.81 11.51
CA PHE A 399 -11.37 3.69 11.42
C PHE A 399 -10.66 4.51 12.50
N THR A 400 -9.41 4.16 12.77
CA THR A 400 -8.60 4.88 13.75
C THR A 400 -7.50 5.66 13.04
N ALA A 401 -7.41 6.96 13.34
CA ALA A 401 -6.41 7.87 12.82
C ALA A 401 -5.31 8.14 13.85
N GLU A 402 -4.41 9.07 13.54
CA GLU A 402 -3.41 9.57 14.48
C GLU A 402 -3.79 10.95 15.03
N GLY A 403 -3.29 11.29 16.23
CA GLY A 403 -3.51 12.56 16.88
C GLY A 403 -2.23 13.35 17.16
N TYR A 404 -2.32 14.67 16.99
CA TYR A 404 -1.23 15.60 17.28
C TYR A 404 -1.73 16.76 18.15
N ALA A 405 -0.94 17.12 19.16
CA ALA A 405 -1.26 18.26 20.02
C ALA A 405 -1.15 19.61 19.26
N GLU A 406 -0.34 19.64 18.21
CA GLU A 406 -0.15 20.80 17.33
C GLU A 406 -0.21 20.33 15.86
N VAL A 407 -1.16 20.87 15.10
CA VAL A 407 -1.37 20.54 13.69
C VAL A 407 -1.04 21.77 12.84
N GLU A 408 0.11 21.75 12.16
CA GLU A 408 0.58 22.81 11.29
C GLU A 408 1.22 22.28 10.01
N PRO A 409 0.98 22.91 8.84
CA PRO A 409 1.57 22.49 7.58
C PRO A 409 3.11 22.46 7.61
N SER A 410 3.72 23.47 8.24
CA SER A 410 5.17 23.63 8.28
C SER A 410 5.90 22.62 9.17
N LEU A 411 5.20 21.95 10.08
CA LEU A 411 5.74 20.87 10.94
C LEU A 411 5.64 19.49 10.32
N GLY A 412 4.89 19.34 9.26
CA GLY A 412 4.54 18.05 8.71
C GLY A 412 3.37 17.35 9.44
N THR A 413 2.97 17.81 10.63
CA THR A 413 1.87 17.19 11.39
C THR A 413 0.53 17.28 10.66
N GLN A 414 0.29 18.38 9.92
CA GLN A 414 -0.88 18.47 9.03
C GLN A 414 -0.84 17.42 7.93
N TYR A 415 0.33 17.21 7.31
CA TYR A 415 0.49 16.19 6.28
C TYR A 415 0.25 14.80 6.84
N LEU A 416 0.86 14.47 7.98
CA LEU A 416 0.74 13.14 8.59
C LEU A 416 -0.71 12.85 9.02
N LEU A 417 -1.37 13.82 9.66
CA LEU A 417 -2.78 13.69 10.04
C LEU A 417 -3.68 13.48 8.82
N ASP A 418 -3.50 14.30 7.78
CA ASP A 418 -4.28 14.20 6.55
C ASP A 418 -3.99 12.86 5.86
N PHE A 419 -2.71 12.47 5.76
CA PHE A 419 -2.29 11.24 5.10
C PHE A 419 -2.90 10.02 5.78
N VAL A 420 -2.72 9.85 7.09
CA VAL A 420 -3.30 8.71 7.83
C VAL A 420 -4.84 8.72 7.75
N THR A 421 -5.48 9.89 7.88
CA THR A 421 -6.95 9.96 7.76
C THR A 421 -7.44 9.59 6.36
N ILE A 422 -6.73 9.98 5.30
CA ILE A 422 -7.04 9.63 3.91
C ILE A 422 -6.82 8.13 3.69
N HIS A 423 -5.71 7.60 4.18
CA HIS A 423 -5.31 6.20 4.09
C HIS A 423 -6.34 5.29 4.73
N GLU A 424 -6.64 5.50 6.01
CA GLU A 424 -7.62 4.68 6.74
C GLU A 424 -9.04 4.78 6.15
N PHE A 425 -9.40 5.95 5.61
CA PHE A 425 -10.64 6.07 4.86
C PHE A 425 -10.59 5.29 3.54
N GLY A 426 -9.48 5.31 2.83
CA GLY A 426 -9.31 4.68 1.53
C GLY A 426 -9.46 3.17 1.59
N HIS A 427 -9.03 2.54 2.67
CA HIS A 427 -9.33 1.15 2.99
C HIS A 427 -10.84 0.85 3.03
N GLY A 428 -11.69 1.82 3.35
CA GLY A 428 -13.14 1.68 3.22
C GLY A 428 -13.58 1.28 1.81
N TYR A 429 -12.77 1.58 0.79
CA TYR A 429 -12.96 1.14 -0.60
C TYR A 429 -12.15 -0.11 -0.94
N PHE A 430 -10.84 -0.14 -0.63
CA PHE A 430 -9.93 -1.19 -1.08
C PHE A 430 -10.00 -2.46 -0.23
N TYR A 431 -10.48 -2.35 1.03
CA TYR A 431 -10.78 -3.46 1.91
C TYR A 431 -12.28 -3.53 2.26
N GLY A 432 -12.86 -2.44 2.76
CA GLY A 432 -14.25 -2.42 3.23
C GLY A 432 -15.30 -2.76 2.16
N LEU A 433 -15.07 -2.38 0.90
CA LEU A 433 -15.99 -2.64 -0.22
C LEU A 433 -15.47 -3.69 -1.19
N LEU A 434 -14.14 -3.83 -1.35
CA LEU A 434 -13.49 -4.77 -2.26
C LEU A 434 -12.90 -5.99 -1.52
N ALA A 435 -13.27 -6.26 -0.32
CA ALA A 435 -12.92 -7.33 0.63
C ALA A 435 -11.95 -8.42 0.10
N ASN A 436 -10.79 -8.01 -0.40
CA ASN A 436 -9.71 -8.89 -0.82
C ASN A 436 -9.17 -9.71 0.36
N ASN A 437 -8.42 -10.75 0.08
CA ASN A 437 -7.76 -11.55 1.10
C ASN A 437 -6.40 -10.94 1.44
N GLU A 438 -6.30 -10.27 2.56
CA GLU A 438 -5.08 -9.58 2.98
C GLU A 438 -4.00 -10.50 3.53
N PHE A 439 -4.33 -11.73 3.88
CA PHE A 439 -3.32 -12.75 4.17
C PHE A 439 -2.54 -13.11 2.91
N GLU A 440 -3.23 -13.29 1.78
CA GLU A 440 -2.64 -13.81 0.56
C GLU A 440 -2.23 -12.71 -0.42
N GLU A 441 -2.94 -11.58 -0.44
CA GLU A 441 -2.76 -10.53 -1.45
C GLU A 441 -2.85 -9.10 -0.85
N PRO A 442 -1.98 -8.74 0.11
CA PRO A 442 -2.04 -7.43 0.77
C PRO A 442 -1.85 -6.25 -0.19
N VAL A 443 -1.30 -6.48 -1.37
CA VAL A 443 -1.15 -5.48 -2.45
C VAL A 443 -2.47 -4.86 -2.89
N LEU A 444 -3.57 -5.61 -2.80
CA LEU A 444 -4.90 -5.16 -3.25
C LEU A 444 -5.56 -4.18 -2.30
N ASP A 445 -5.19 -4.22 -1.04
CA ASP A 445 -5.60 -3.25 -0.05
C ASP A 445 -4.50 -2.20 0.15
N GLU A 446 -3.52 -2.45 0.96
CA GLU A 446 -2.47 -1.52 1.37
C GLU A 446 -1.77 -0.85 0.19
N GLY A 447 -1.42 -1.65 -0.83
CA GLY A 447 -0.69 -1.13 -1.98
C GLY A 447 -1.53 -0.24 -2.89
N LEU A 448 -2.78 -0.61 -3.18
CA LEU A 448 -3.67 0.20 -4.01
C LEU A 448 -4.15 1.44 -3.27
N ASN A 449 -4.39 1.30 -1.97
CA ASN A 449 -4.77 2.39 -1.12
C ASN A 449 -3.70 3.48 -1.11
N GLU A 450 -2.44 3.11 -0.83
CA GLU A 450 -1.30 4.03 -0.86
C GLU A 450 -1.17 4.78 -2.20
N TYR A 451 -1.37 4.08 -3.32
CA TYR A 451 -1.38 4.73 -4.63
C TYR A 451 -2.50 5.77 -4.76
N TRP A 452 -3.71 5.47 -4.24
CA TRP A 452 -4.87 6.35 -4.33
C TRP A 452 -4.76 7.56 -3.42
N ASP A 453 -4.22 7.36 -2.22
CA ASP A 453 -3.91 8.43 -1.25
C ASP A 453 -2.95 9.46 -1.83
N LEU A 454 -1.84 8.97 -2.39
CA LEU A 454 -0.82 9.83 -2.99
C LEU A 454 -1.38 10.60 -4.20
N ARG A 455 -2.30 10.01 -4.97
CA ARG A 455 -3.03 10.74 -6.02
C ARG A 455 -3.86 11.86 -5.43
N MET A 456 -4.65 11.58 -4.40
CA MET A 456 -5.48 12.59 -3.73
C MET A 456 -4.63 13.72 -3.15
N ILE A 457 -3.58 13.40 -2.43
CA ILE A 457 -2.65 14.36 -1.82
C ILE A 457 -2.03 15.26 -2.89
N ARG A 458 -1.59 14.68 -3.99
CA ARG A 458 -1.02 15.42 -5.11
C ARG A 458 -2.04 16.34 -5.78
N GLU A 459 -3.28 15.89 -5.99
CA GLU A 459 -4.35 16.71 -6.57
C GLU A 459 -4.76 17.85 -5.64
N ARG A 460 -4.63 17.67 -4.33
CA ARG A 460 -4.78 18.76 -3.33
C ARG A 460 -3.59 19.75 -3.32
N GLY A 461 -2.51 19.46 -4.06
CA GLY A 461 -1.28 20.25 -4.07
C GLY A 461 -0.50 20.18 -2.75
N GLN A 462 -0.79 19.22 -1.90
CA GLN A 462 -0.16 19.03 -0.61
C GLN A 462 1.23 18.41 -0.78
N LYS A 463 2.18 18.84 0.06
CA LYS A 463 3.56 18.35 0.06
C LYS A 463 3.97 17.92 1.46
N ILE A 464 4.94 17.02 1.51
CA ILE A 464 5.61 16.63 2.75
C ILE A 464 6.57 17.74 3.16
N HIS A 465 6.42 18.26 4.36
CA HIS A 465 7.35 19.24 4.96
C HIS A 465 8.25 18.56 5.99
N ALA A 466 9.56 18.75 5.84
CA ALA A 466 10.58 18.19 6.73
C ALA A 466 11.31 19.30 7.52
N ALA A 467 10.57 20.27 8.04
CA ALA A 467 11.14 21.39 8.80
C ALA A 467 11.09 21.11 10.30
N THR A 468 12.23 21.18 10.96
CA THR A 468 12.27 21.23 12.43
C THR A 468 11.77 22.57 12.95
N PRO A 469 11.38 22.70 14.24
CA PRO A 469 11.00 24.00 14.81
C PRO A 469 12.09 25.08 14.64
N PHE A 470 13.35 24.71 14.71
CA PHE A 470 14.47 25.62 14.44
C PHE A 470 14.52 26.05 12.96
N MET A 471 14.40 25.12 12.03
CA MET A 471 14.38 25.44 10.59
C MET A 471 13.24 26.40 10.24
N ARG A 472 12.08 26.26 10.84
CA ARG A 472 10.95 27.19 10.68
C ARG A 472 11.32 28.61 11.15
N LYS A 473 11.98 28.75 12.33
CA LYS A 473 12.40 30.04 12.85
C LYS A 473 13.32 30.82 11.91
N ILE A 474 14.12 30.11 11.12
CA ILE A 474 15.04 30.69 10.14
C ILE A 474 14.46 30.73 8.72
N GLY A 475 13.18 30.39 8.53
CA GLY A 475 12.50 30.45 7.23
C GLY A 475 12.88 29.32 6.27
N VAL A 476 13.46 28.22 6.75
CA VAL A 476 13.83 27.05 5.93
C VAL A 476 12.76 25.97 6.10
N THR A 477 11.92 25.78 5.09
CA THR A 477 10.82 24.80 5.10
C THR A 477 10.88 23.91 3.85
N PRO A 478 11.83 22.96 3.77
CA PRO A 478 11.91 22.05 2.62
C PRO A 478 10.60 21.27 2.48
N ALA A 479 10.17 21.11 1.23
CA ALA A 479 8.93 20.41 0.89
C ALA A 479 9.17 19.46 -0.28
N PHE A 480 8.60 18.26 -0.19
CA PHE A 480 8.80 17.17 -1.13
C PHE A 480 7.45 16.69 -1.69
N ASP A 481 7.47 16.21 -2.93
CA ASP A 481 6.35 15.48 -3.52
C ASP A 481 6.24 14.08 -2.87
N ALA A 482 5.02 13.66 -2.55
CA ALA A 482 4.78 12.40 -1.84
C ALA A 482 5.24 11.17 -2.66
N PHE A 483 4.93 11.10 -3.96
CA PHE A 483 5.42 10.02 -4.82
C PHE A 483 6.95 10.01 -4.95
N ALA A 484 7.60 11.18 -4.86
CA ALA A 484 9.06 11.23 -4.88
C ALA A 484 9.67 10.65 -3.59
N ALA A 485 8.98 10.79 -2.45
CA ALA A 485 9.38 10.17 -1.19
C ALA A 485 9.20 8.64 -1.25
N GLU A 486 8.05 8.16 -1.70
CA GLU A 486 7.77 6.72 -1.85
C GLU A 486 8.76 6.03 -2.79
N ARG A 487 9.07 6.68 -3.90
CA ARG A 487 10.07 6.17 -4.83
C ARG A 487 11.44 5.92 -4.19
N MET A 488 11.80 6.64 -3.13
CA MET A 488 13.07 6.41 -2.43
C MET A 488 13.12 5.06 -1.70
N GLY A 489 11.97 4.47 -1.37
CA GLY A 489 11.86 3.14 -0.78
C GLY A 489 11.93 1.99 -1.80
N THR A 490 11.79 2.26 -3.11
CA THR A 490 11.65 1.23 -4.14
C THR A 490 12.95 0.63 -4.72
N PRO A 491 14.18 1.19 -4.57
CA PRO A 491 15.38 0.64 -5.18
C PRO A 491 15.85 -0.70 -4.60
N ARG A 492 15.37 -1.08 -3.42
CA ARG A 492 15.68 -2.39 -2.83
C ARG A 492 14.96 -3.49 -3.60
N SER A 493 15.73 -4.47 -4.04
CA SER A 493 15.28 -5.50 -5.01
C SER A 493 15.45 -6.90 -4.45
N ASP A 494 14.90 -7.18 -3.27
CA ASP A 494 14.78 -8.55 -2.79
C ASP A 494 13.54 -9.18 -3.47
N PRO A 495 13.65 -10.39 -4.06
CA PRO A 495 12.47 -11.11 -4.57
C PRO A 495 11.37 -11.32 -3.52
N ALA A 496 11.74 -11.39 -2.24
CA ALA A 496 10.79 -11.45 -1.12
C ALA A 496 9.94 -10.17 -0.96
N ASP A 497 10.33 -9.06 -1.60
CA ASP A 497 9.61 -7.79 -1.54
C ASP A 497 8.56 -7.62 -2.65
N ALA A 498 8.29 -8.66 -3.46
CA ALA A 498 7.26 -8.58 -4.49
C ALA A 498 5.90 -8.22 -3.87
N PRO A 499 5.22 -7.15 -4.31
CA PRO A 499 3.93 -6.74 -3.70
C PRO A 499 2.86 -7.83 -3.71
N GLY A 500 2.83 -8.66 -4.74
CA GLY A 500 1.90 -9.78 -4.88
C GLY A 500 2.22 -11.00 -4.01
N GLN A 501 3.26 -10.95 -3.18
CA GLN A 501 3.55 -12.01 -2.23
C GLN A 501 2.61 -11.92 -1.02
N ASN A 502 2.27 -13.08 -0.46
CA ASN A 502 1.44 -13.16 0.74
C ASN A 502 2.08 -12.48 1.97
N ALA A 503 1.26 -12.17 2.98
CA ALA A 503 1.71 -11.46 4.16
C ALA A 503 2.49 -12.36 5.15
N TYR A 504 2.18 -13.65 5.22
CA TYR A 504 2.80 -14.57 6.17
C TYR A 504 4.20 -15.05 5.78
N ASP A 505 4.54 -15.06 4.48
CA ASP A 505 5.91 -15.32 4.01
C ASP A 505 6.80 -14.07 4.03
N ARG A 506 6.24 -12.90 4.31
CA ARG A 506 7.01 -11.66 4.42
C ARG A 506 7.80 -11.62 5.72
N LEU A 507 8.99 -12.14 5.65
CA LEU A 507 9.84 -12.28 6.83
C LEU A 507 10.49 -10.97 7.28
N GLN A 508 10.58 -9.91 6.46
CA GLN A 508 11.37 -8.74 6.80
C GLN A 508 10.60 -7.43 6.89
N ASP A 509 9.83 -7.06 5.89
CA ASP A 509 9.21 -5.75 5.84
C ASP A 509 7.91 -5.77 5.01
N ILE A 510 6.86 -5.18 5.54
CA ILE A 510 5.60 -4.96 4.80
C ILE A 510 5.67 -3.67 3.96
N GLY A 511 6.59 -2.75 4.27
CA GLY A 511 6.72 -1.45 3.61
C GLY A 511 6.76 -1.49 2.07
N PRO A 512 7.41 -2.48 1.42
CA PRO A 512 7.38 -2.61 -0.03
C PRO A 512 5.98 -2.84 -0.62
N VAL A 513 5.03 -3.37 0.14
CA VAL A 513 3.63 -3.50 -0.31
C VAL A 513 3.04 -2.12 -0.60
N TYR A 514 3.33 -1.15 0.25
CA TYR A 514 2.90 0.25 0.12
C TYR A 514 3.70 0.98 -0.97
N SER A 515 4.96 1.26 -0.68
CA SER A 515 5.78 2.16 -1.47
C SER A 515 6.04 1.67 -2.89
N ARG A 516 6.31 0.37 -3.05
CA ARG A 516 6.55 -0.21 -4.37
C ARG A 516 5.27 -0.25 -5.19
N THR A 517 4.14 -0.60 -4.59
CA THR A 517 2.85 -0.62 -5.31
C THR A 517 2.44 0.79 -5.73
N ALA A 518 2.54 1.78 -4.85
CA ALA A 518 2.26 3.17 -5.21
C ALA A 518 3.14 3.64 -6.38
N THR A 519 4.43 3.29 -6.35
CA THR A 519 5.39 3.65 -7.41
C THR A 519 5.09 2.93 -8.73
N LEU A 520 4.85 1.61 -8.71
CA LEU A 520 4.56 0.83 -9.92
C LEU A 520 3.23 1.22 -10.56
N MET A 521 2.20 1.50 -9.74
CA MET A 521 0.90 1.94 -10.24
C MET A 521 0.99 3.35 -10.86
N ARG A 522 1.84 4.22 -10.30
CA ARG A 522 2.14 5.52 -10.88
C ARG A 522 2.88 5.39 -12.21
N ASP A 523 3.84 4.46 -12.30
CA ASP A 523 4.55 4.12 -13.55
C ASP A 523 3.56 3.58 -14.60
N LEU A 524 2.67 2.67 -14.19
CA LEU A 524 1.62 2.14 -15.07
C LEU A 524 0.68 3.26 -15.56
N GLU A 525 0.19 4.13 -14.66
CA GLU A 525 -0.66 5.28 -15.03
C GLU A 525 0.04 6.19 -16.05
N ALA A 526 1.34 6.47 -15.86
CA ALA A 526 2.11 7.29 -16.78
C ALA A 526 2.21 6.67 -18.20
N ARG A 527 2.24 5.33 -18.27
CA ARG A 527 2.30 4.60 -19.55
C ARG A 527 0.95 4.47 -20.24
N VAL A 528 -0.11 4.12 -19.48
CA VAL A 528 -1.44 3.89 -20.07
C VAL A 528 -2.25 5.17 -20.19
N GLY A 529 -1.92 6.20 -19.42
CA GLY A 529 -2.61 7.48 -19.34
C GLY A 529 -3.56 7.58 -18.13
N LYS A 530 -3.69 8.80 -17.58
CA LYS A 530 -4.49 9.08 -16.39
C LYS A 530 -5.97 8.69 -16.59
N GLU A 531 -6.60 9.14 -17.67
CA GLU A 531 -8.02 8.87 -17.93
C GLU A 531 -8.35 7.38 -18.17
N PRO A 532 -7.56 6.59 -18.96
CA PRO A 532 -7.76 5.15 -19.04
C PRO A 532 -7.63 4.44 -17.68
N MET A 533 -6.67 4.87 -16.86
CA MET A 533 -6.46 4.32 -15.51
C MET A 533 -7.67 4.58 -14.61
N GLU A 534 -8.20 5.81 -14.59
CA GLU A 534 -9.40 6.16 -13.81
C GLU A 534 -10.63 5.38 -14.26
N ARG A 535 -10.83 5.23 -15.58
CA ARG A 535 -11.93 4.39 -16.08
C ARG A 535 -11.79 2.94 -15.65
N ALA A 536 -10.57 2.42 -15.65
CA ALA A 536 -10.29 1.03 -15.25
C ALA A 536 -10.57 0.81 -13.75
N PHE A 537 -10.19 1.73 -12.89
CA PHE A 537 -10.49 1.64 -11.46
C PHE A 537 -11.98 1.80 -11.14
N LYS A 538 -12.70 2.70 -11.85
CA LYS A 538 -14.17 2.79 -11.74
C LYS A 538 -14.85 1.48 -12.13
N GLU A 539 -14.36 0.83 -13.19
CA GLU A 539 -14.88 -0.47 -13.63
C GLU A 539 -14.49 -1.59 -12.67
N TYR A 540 -13.27 -1.58 -12.11
CA TYR A 540 -12.84 -2.52 -11.08
C TYR A 540 -13.74 -2.41 -9.84
N TYR A 541 -13.97 -1.21 -9.32
CA TYR A 541 -14.91 -0.98 -8.23
C TYR A 541 -16.33 -1.45 -8.60
N ARG A 542 -16.84 -1.11 -9.79
CA ARG A 542 -18.17 -1.52 -10.22
C ARG A 542 -18.35 -3.04 -10.29
N ARG A 543 -17.34 -3.77 -10.76
CA ARG A 543 -17.37 -5.24 -10.90
C ARG A 543 -17.25 -5.93 -9.55
N TRP A 544 -16.38 -5.44 -8.69
CA TRP A 544 -15.87 -6.18 -7.55
C TRP A 544 -16.33 -5.67 -6.19
N LYS A 545 -16.98 -4.52 -6.08
CA LYS A 545 -17.56 -4.07 -4.80
C LYS A 545 -18.48 -5.13 -4.21
N PHE A 546 -18.36 -5.35 -2.91
CA PHE A 546 -19.05 -6.39 -2.14
C PHE A 546 -18.73 -7.82 -2.58
N ARG A 547 -17.48 -8.04 -2.99
CA ARG A 547 -16.93 -9.33 -3.41
C ARG A 547 -15.49 -9.44 -2.94
N HIS A 548 -14.84 -10.58 -3.25
CA HIS A 548 -13.46 -10.86 -2.90
C HIS A 548 -12.60 -10.97 -4.18
N PRO A 549 -12.13 -9.85 -4.75
CA PRO A 549 -11.27 -9.90 -5.93
C PRO A 549 -9.89 -10.46 -5.60
N SER A 550 -9.24 -10.99 -6.64
CA SER A 550 -7.83 -11.35 -6.63
C SER A 550 -7.00 -10.34 -7.42
N THR A 551 -5.68 -10.41 -7.28
CA THR A 551 -4.72 -9.62 -8.09
C THR A 551 -4.90 -9.90 -9.59
N ALA A 552 -5.29 -11.13 -9.96
CA ALA A 552 -5.60 -11.48 -11.35
C ALA A 552 -6.83 -10.73 -11.87
N ASP A 553 -7.85 -10.52 -11.04
CA ASP A 553 -9.07 -9.77 -11.39
C ASP A 553 -8.78 -8.29 -11.60
N LEU A 554 -7.92 -7.71 -10.78
CA LEU A 554 -7.42 -6.35 -10.99
C LEU A 554 -6.67 -6.24 -12.31
N ARG A 555 -5.67 -7.10 -12.54
CA ARG A 555 -4.86 -7.14 -13.76
C ARG A 555 -5.75 -7.25 -15.01
N GLU A 556 -6.71 -8.17 -15.00
CA GLU A 556 -7.60 -8.38 -16.13
C GLU A 556 -8.47 -7.15 -16.41
N THR A 557 -9.03 -6.54 -15.35
CA THR A 557 -9.83 -5.33 -15.49
C THR A 557 -9.01 -4.17 -16.05
N LEU A 558 -7.78 -3.97 -15.56
CA LEU A 558 -6.88 -2.94 -16.07
C LEU A 558 -6.52 -3.21 -17.54
N ALA A 559 -6.19 -4.45 -17.90
CA ALA A 559 -5.82 -4.83 -19.26
C ALA A 559 -6.97 -4.62 -20.25
N GLU A 560 -8.18 -5.00 -19.87
CA GLU A 560 -9.38 -4.87 -20.70
C GLU A 560 -9.76 -3.40 -20.91
N VAL A 561 -9.90 -2.64 -19.81
CA VAL A 561 -10.46 -1.28 -19.86
C VAL A 561 -9.48 -0.26 -20.42
N THR A 562 -8.19 -0.41 -20.16
CA THR A 562 -7.17 0.45 -20.76
C THR A 562 -6.92 0.13 -22.24
N GLY A 563 -7.25 -1.09 -22.69
CA GLY A 563 -6.92 -1.60 -24.01
C GLY A 563 -5.42 -1.85 -24.25
N GLN A 564 -4.60 -1.77 -23.19
CA GLN A 564 -3.15 -1.89 -23.28
C GLN A 564 -2.65 -3.15 -22.53
N ARG A 565 -3.24 -4.29 -22.86
CA ARG A 565 -2.99 -5.59 -22.21
C ARG A 565 -1.48 -5.89 -22.05
N ALA A 566 -0.70 -5.74 -23.12
CA ALA A 566 0.73 -6.07 -23.06
C ALA A 566 1.51 -5.21 -22.06
N VAL A 567 1.13 -3.93 -21.89
CA VAL A 567 1.74 -3.05 -20.90
C VAL A 567 1.37 -3.49 -19.48
N VAL A 568 0.08 -3.73 -19.24
CA VAL A 568 -0.41 -4.17 -17.93
C VAL A 568 0.21 -5.51 -17.52
N GLU A 569 0.15 -6.51 -18.40
CA GLU A 569 0.72 -7.84 -18.12
C GLU A 569 2.24 -7.77 -17.88
N SER A 570 2.96 -6.94 -18.64
CA SER A 570 4.41 -6.74 -18.43
C SER A 570 4.70 -6.12 -17.06
N VAL A 571 3.94 -5.10 -16.64
CA VAL A 571 4.13 -4.45 -15.33
C VAL A 571 3.80 -5.43 -14.21
N PHE A 572 2.69 -6.16 -14.29
CA PHE A 572 2.34 -7.15 -13.27
C PHE A 572 3.38 -8.27 -13.15
N ALA A 573 3.81 -8.83 -14.27
CA ALA A 573 4.84 -9.89 -14.28
C ALA A 573 6.17 -9.43 -13.68
N GLN A 574 6.57 -8.19 -13.96
CA GLN A 574 7.88 -7.67 -13.56
C GLN A 574 7.90 -7.02 -12.19
N GLN A 575 6.76 -6.45 -11.72
CA GLN A 575 6.74 -5.55 -10.58
C GLN A 575 5.73 -5.93 -9.49
N VAL A 576 4.68 -6.68 -9.80
CA VAL A 576 3.73 -7.20 -8.81
C VAL A 576 4.13 -8.59 -8.36
N TYR A 577 4.37 -9.50 -9.32
CA TYR A 577 4.70 -10.90 -9.04
C TYR A 577 6.20 -11.17 -8.93
N ALA A 578 7.00 -10.19 -9.26
CA ALA A 578 8.46 -10.22 -9.12
C ALA A 578 8.96 -8.82 -8.78
N VAL A 579 10.22 -8.73 -8.40
CA VAL A 579 10.93 -7.47 -8.22
C VAL A 579 12.03 -7.39 -9.25
N THR A 580 11.69 -6.87 -10.43
CA THR A 580 12.68 -6.70 -11.50
C THR A 580 13.16 -5.25 -11.50
N ARG A 581 14.48 -5.06 -11.42
CA ARG A 581 15.08 -3.73 -11.51
C ARG A 581 14.77 -3.10 -12.87
N VAL A 582 14.44 -1.83 -12.88
CA VAL A 582 14.41 -0.96 -14.06
C VAL A 582 15.55 0.03 -13.90
N ASP A 583 16.48 0.08 -14.85
CA ASP A 583 17.67 0.94 -14.79
C ASP A 583 18.23 1.09 -16.20
N ASP A 584 17.81 2.12 -16.90
CA ASP A 584 18.26 2.49 -18.23
C ASP A 584 19.13 3.74 -18.17
N ARG A 585 20.15 3.85 -19.00
CA ARG A 585 21.03 5.04 -18.98
C ARG A 585 21.52 5.45 -20.36
N VAL A 586 21.88 6.72 -20.49
CA VAL A 586 22.72 7.22 -21.59
C VAL A 586 24.18 6.93 -21.24
N ALA A 587 24.73 5.83 -21.76
CA ALA A 587 26.07 5.40 -21.42
C ALA A 587 27.13 6.30 -22.08
N GLU A 588 26.90 6.76 -23.31
CA GLU A 588 27.83 7.61 -24.06
C GLU A 588 27.07 8.50 -25.04
N ILE A 589 27.57 9.73 -25.20
CA ILE A 589 27.25 10.60 -26.34
C ILE A 589 28.51 11.10 -26.97
N ASN A 590 28.65 10.92 -28.29
CA ASN A 590 29.76 11.38 -29.05
C ASN A 590 29.27 12.12 -30.29
N SER A 591 29.87 13.26 -30.63
CA SER A 591 29.50 14.02 -31.81
C SER A 591 30.77 14.64 -32.41
N ARG A 592 31.18 14.11 -33.51
CA ARG A 592 32.43 14.47 -34.20
C ARG A 592 32.15 14.97 -35.60
N GLU A 593 32.86 16.00 -36.00
CA GLU A 593 32.83 16.52 -37.37
C GLU A 593 33.30 15.47 -38.35
N GLN A 594 32.56 15.25 -39.43
CA GLN A 594 32.92 14.36 -40.53
C GLN A 594 33.76 15.12 -41.55
N LEU A 595 35.03 15.06 -41.36
CA LEU A 595 35.97 15.63 -42.31
C LEU A 595 36.17 14.69 -43.51
N PRO A 596 36.58 15.23 -44.66
CA PRO A 596 37.07 14.40 -45.78
C PRO A 596 38.23 13.51 -45.30
N LEU A 597 38.31 12.31 -45.83
CA LEU A 597 39.33 11.33 -45.49
C LEU A 597 40.40 11.24 -46.57
N PRO A 598 41.67 11.01 -46.18
CA PRO A 598 42.71 10.72 -47.13
C PRO A 598 42.51 9.36 -47.83
N GLY A 599 43.00 9.20 -49.01
CA GLY A 599 42.90 7.96 -49.74
C GLY A 599 42.77 8.18 -51.24
N THR A 600 42.64 7.10 -52.00
CA THR A 600 42.42 7.18 -53.44
C THR A 600 40.95 7.08 -53.78
N ARG A 601 40.46 7.93 -54.68
CA ARG A 601 39.08 7.94 -55.21
C ARG A 601 39.06 7.90 -56.71
N ALA A 602 38.08 7.24 -57.25
CA ALA A 602 37.87 7.21 -58.69
C ALA A 602 37.25 8.56 -59.16
N VAL A 603 37.88 9.13 -60.21
CA VAL A 603 37.36 10.36 -60.84
C VAL A 603 37.34 10.04 -62.36
N GLY A 604 36.18 9.67 -62.89
CA GLY A 604 36.05 9.09 -64.22
C GLY A 604 36.81 7.79 -64.29
N ASN A 605 37.71 7.66 -65.31
CA ASN A 605 38.55 6.49 -65.47
C ASN A 605 39.91 6.58 -64.74
N ASN A 606 40.14 7.63 -63.97
CA ASN A 606 41.42 7.86 -63.30
C ASN A 606 41.26 7.71 -61.76
N TRP A 607 42.36 7.30 -61.08
CA TRP A 607 42.50 7.29 -59.65
C TRP A 607 43.25 8.55 -59.18
N VAL A 608 42.66 9.30 -58.29
CA VAL A 608 43.25 10.51 -57.67
C VAL A 608 43.51 10.24 -56.19
N GLU A 609 44.72 10.51 -55.74
CA GLU A 609 45.09 10.44 -54.34
C GLU A 609 44.77 11.78 -53.63
N ASP A 610 43.91 11.71 -52.62
CA ASP A 610 43.68 12.81 -51.68
C ASP A 610 44.66 12.63 -50.49
N LYS A 611 45.66 13.48 -50.39
CA LYS A 611 46.68 13.44 -49.32
C LYS A 611 46.16 14.15 -48.08
N GLN A 612 46.57 13.67 -46.89
CA GLN A 612 46.16 14.29 -45.60
C GLN A 612 46.45 15.77 -45.55
N GLN A 613 47.66 16.20 -45.97
CA GLN A 613 48.05 17.62 -45.96
C GLN A 613 47.16 18.52 -46.83
N ASP A 614 46.68 18.02 -47.96
CA ASP A 614 45.80 18.79 -48.86
C ASP A 614 44.37 18.85 -48.29
N ILE A 615 43.96 17.79 -47.64
CA ILE A 615 42.70 17.76 -46.89
C ILE A 615 42.75 18.80 -45.76
N ASP A 616 43.80 18.80 -44.94
CA ASP A 616 43.93 19.71 -43.80
C ASP A 616 43.88 21.19 -44.25
N LYS A 617 44.60 21.53 -45.33
CA LYS A 617 44.54 22.88 -45.91
C LYS A 617 43.14 23.23 -46.41
N ARG A 618 42.45 22.30 -47.04
CA ARG A 618 41.09 22.50 -47.52
C ARG A 618 40.13 22.72 -46.34
N VAL A 619 40.22 21.90 -45.31
CA VAL A 619 39.39 21.98 -44.10
C VAL A 619 39.60 23.32 -43.40
N GLU A 620 40.86 23.81 -43.27
CA GLU A 620 41.17 25.08 -42.67
C GLU A 620 40.59 26.25 -43.49
N LYS A 621 40.77 26.24 -44.80
CA LYS A 621 40.19 27.22 -45.70
C LYS A 621 38.67 27.28 -45.65
N ASP A 622 38.02 26.08 -45.66
CA ASP A 622 36.54 25.98 -45.59
C ASP A 622 36.00 26.51 -44.24
N ARG A 623 36.72 26.23 -43.16
CA ARG A 623 36.37 26.73 -41.82
C ARG A 623 36.48 28.26 -41.74
N GLU A 624 37.58 28.83 -42.29
CA GLU A 624 37.75 30.29 -42.33
C GLU A 624 36.66 30.98 -43.17
N ALA A 625 36.40 30.44 -44.36
CA ALA A 625 35.36 30.94 -45.26
C ALA A 625 33.97 30.88 -44.60
N TRP A 626 33.67 29.75 -43.96
CA TRP A 626 32.42 29.56 -43.26
C TRP A 626 32.27 30.55 -42.05
N LYS A 627 33.31 30.71 -41.22
CA LYS A 627 33.33 31.61 -40.09
C LYS A 627 33.15 33.09 -40.53
N LYS A 628 33.76 33.46 -41.63
CA LYS A 628 33.60 34.81 -42.21
C LYS A 628 32.16 35.03 -42.72
N ALA A 629 31.54 34.01 -43.29
CA ALA A 629 30.15 34.07 -43.74
C ALA A 629 29.13 34.00 -42.59
N ASN A 630 29.51 33.41 -41.45
CA ASN A 630 28.64 33.18 -40.29
C ASN A 630 29.24 33.75 -38.97
N PRO A 631 29.44 35.06 -38.85
CA PRO A 631 30.19 35.65 -37.74
C PRO A 631 29.47 35.52 -36.38
N LYS A 632 28.17 35.26 -36.38
CA LYS A 632 27.31 35.07 -35.18
C LYS A 632 26.95 33.61 -34.94
N ALA A 633 27.52 32.67 -35.65
CA ALA A 633 27.21 31.26 -35.50
C ALA A 633 27.57 30.76 -34.08
N LYS A 634 26.65 29.95 -33.53
CA LYS A 634 26.90 29.30 -32.24
C LYS A 634 28.01 28.24 -32.38
N GLU A 635 28.68 27.96 -31.29
CA GLU A 635 29.61 26.82 -31.21
C GLU A 635 28.89 25.50 -31.55
N GLY A 636 29.56 24.61 -32.26
CA GLY A 636 28.96 23.34 -32.69
C GLY A 636 28.28 23.41 -34.07
N LEU A 637 28.43 24.52 -34.81
CA LEU A 637 28.09 24.66 -36.21
C LEU A 637 29.36 24.82 -37.04
N GLY A 638 29.34 24.34 -38.25
CA GLY A 638 30.52 24.43 -39.11
C GLY A 638 30.23 24.04 -40.57
N PRO A 639 31.25 24.11 -41.47
CA PRO A 639 31.10 23.77 -42.88
C PRO A 639 30.91 22.27 -43.14
N TYR A 640 31.27 21.44 -42.16
CA TYR A 640 31.19 19.99 -42.25
C TYR A 640 30.11 19.43 -41.33
N PRO A 641 29.40 18.34 -41.73
CA PRO A 641 28.40 17.72 -40.89
C PRO A 641 29.07 16.99 -39.73
N PHE A 642 28.27 16.77 -38.68
CA PHE A 642 28.66 16.00 -37.52
C PHE A 642 28.01 14.62 -37.53
N ARG A 643 28.83 13.60 -37.27
CA ARG A 643 28.33 12.25 -36.93
C ARG A 643 28.15 12.22 -35.42
N THR A 644 26.90 12.08 -35.00
CA THR A 644 26.53 11.91 -33.63
C THR A 644 26.20 10.46 -33.35
N GLU A 645 26.76 9.89 -32.30
CA GLU A 645 26.47 8.55 -31.80
C GLU A 645 26.07 8.62 -30.34
N VAL A 646 24.96 7.97 -29.99
CA VAL A 646 24.48 7.84 -28.63
C VAL A 646 24.35 6.36 -28.29
N LEU A 647 25.05 5.94 -27.22
CA LEU A 647 24.96 4.58 -26.70
C LEU A 647 24.05 4.61 -25.47
N VAL A 648 22.96 3.86 -25.53
CA VAL A 648 22.08 3.60 -24.40
C VAL A 648 22.32 2.20 -23.85
N ARG A 649 22.19 2.01 -22.55
CA ARG A 649 22.33 0.71 -21.87
C ARG A 649 21.20 0.46 -20.90
N ARG A 650 20.88 -0.81 -20.69
CA ARG A 650 19.83 -1.32 -19.82
C ARG A 650 20.40 -2.34 -18.83
N TYR A 651 20.01 -2.21 -17.57
CA TYR A 651 20.38 -3.10 -16.47
C TYR A 651 19.15 -3.63 -15.75
N GLY A 652 18.25 -4.29 -16.43
CA GLY A 652 17.05 -4.84 -15.81
C GLY A 652 15.93 -5.11 -16.79
N ALA A 653 14.70 -4.86 -16.35
CA ALA A 653 13.51 -5.05 -17.17
C ALA A 653 13.51 -4.16 -18.40
N ALA A 654 13.08 -4.70 -19.51
CA ALA A 654 12.86 -3.93 -20.73
C ALA A 654 11.60 -3.07 -20.56
N VAL A 655 11.79 -1.76 -20.58
CA VAL A 655 10.70 -0.77 -20.62
C VAL A 655 10.85 0.07 -21.88
N PRO A 656 9.74 0.44 -22.55
CA PRO A 656 9.80 1.33 -23.71
C PRO A 656 10.34 2.70 -23.31
N GLN A 657 11.45 3.14 -23.94
CA GLN A 657 12.09 4.42 -23.63
C GLN A 657 11.97 5.39 -24.80
N THR A 658 11.87 6.67 -24.48
CA THR A 658 12.02 7.77 -25.44
C THR A 658 13.37 8.41 -25.25
N LEU A 659 14.19 8.43 -26.31
CA LEU A 659 15.47 9.13 -26.33
C LEU A 659 15.32 10.44 -27.13
N VAL A 660 15.69 11.57 -26.53
CA VAL A 660 15.76 12.88 -27.18
C VAL A 660 17.21 13.33 -27.25
N VAL A 661 17.68 13.67 -28.45
CA VAL A 661 19.02 14.23 -28.70
C VAL A 661 18.85 15.67 -29.17
N LYS A 662 19.47 16.63 -28.48
CA LYS A 662 19.44 18.06 -28.81
C LYS A 662 20.73 18.48 -29.51
N PHE A 663 20.61 19.35 -30.50
CA PHE A 663 21.74 19.86 -31.31
C PHE A 663 21.98 21.35 -31.11
N ALA A 664 23.16 21.83 -31.49
CA ALA A 664 23.61 23.21 -31.28
C ALA A 664 22.80 24.25 -32.05
N ASP A 665 22.15 23.87 -33.13
CA ASP A 665 21.24 24.72 -33.91
C ASP A 665 19.84 24.87 -33.30
N GLY A 666 19.56 24.16 -32.20
CA GLY A 666 18.27 24.14 -31.53
C GLY A 666 17.34 23.04 -32.03
N SER A 667 17.73 22.28 -33.04
CA SER A 667 16.97 21.10 -33.48
C SER A 667 17.09 19.93 -32.50
N SER A 668 16.18 18.97 -32.60
CA SER A 668 16.23 17.73 -31.83
C SER A 668 15.82 16.51 -32.67
N GLU A 669 16.35 15.35 -32.32
CA GLU A 669 15.88 14.05 -32.78
C GLU A 669 15.22 13.33 -31.61
N THR A 670 14.11 12.67 -31.90
CA THR A 670 13.39 11.84 -30.94
C THR A 670 13.24 10.45 -31.51
N VAL A 671 13.71 9.47 -30.78
CA VAL A 671 13.59 8.06 -31.17
C VAL A 671 13.04 7.25 -30.01
N ARG A 672 12.38 6.14 -30.35
CA ARG A 672 11.86 5.19 -29.39
C ARG A 672 12.77 3.96 -29.33
N TRP A 673 13.07 3.52 -28.13
CA TRP A 673 13.82 2.30 -27.85
C TRP A 673 12.91 1.30 -27.14
N ASP A 674 12.32 0.38 -27.93
CA ASP A 674 11.33 -0.61 -27.47
C ASP A 674 11.91 -2.02 -27.42
N ALA A 675 13.16 -2.22 -27.82
CA ALA A 675 13.77 -3.54 -27.93
C ALA A 675 14.18 -4.10 -26.56
N ASN A 676 14.16 -5.44 -26.46
CA ASN A 676 14.64 -6.18 -25.28
C ASN A 676 16.16 -6.29 -25.19
N GLU A 677 16.89 -5.57 -26.03
CA GLU A 677 18.34 -5.58 -26.02
C GLU A 677 18.91 -4.79 -24.84
N SER A 678 20.04 -5.27 -24.31
CA SER A 678 20.71 -4.63 -23.17
C SER A 678 21.45 -3.33 -23.53
N TRP A 679 21.59 -3.03 -24.79
CA TRP A 679 22.15 -1.78 -25.28
C TRP A 679 21.76 -1.53 -26.74
N HIS A 680 21.72 -0.23 -27.12
CA HIS A 680 21.57 0.19 -28.52
C HIS A 680 22.43 1.40 -28.81
N LYS A 681 22.93 1.49 -30.06
CA LYS A 681 23.71 2.61 -30.55
C LYS A 681 22.98 3.33 -31.68
N PHE A 682 22.41 4.49 -31.35
CA PHE A 682 21.80 5.37 -32.34
C PHE A 682 22.86 6.22 -33.04
N SER A 683 22.70 6.52 -34.34
CA SER A 683 23.62 7.33 -35.11
C SER A 683 22.91 8.26 -36.08
N TRP A 684 23.36 9.52 -36.11
CA TRP A 684 22.85 10.55 -37.02
C TRP A 684 24.00 11.31 -37.68
N ILE A 685 23.76 11.82 -38.89
CA ILE A 685 24.61 12.82 -39.56
C ILE A 685 23.81 14.09 -39.67
N ARG A 686 24.28 15.17 -39.02
CA ARG A 686 23.57 16.44 -38.92
C ARG A 686 24.50 17.64 -39.15
N PRO A 687 24.00 18.78 -39.63
CA PRO A 687 24.81 20.00 -39.81
C PRO A 687 25.33 20.58 -38.48
N ALA A 688 24.70 20.22 -37.37
CA ALA A 688 25.04 20.72 -36.02
C ALA A 688 25.56 19.59 -35.14
N ARG A 689 26.49 19.94 -34.24
CA ARG A 689 27.00 19.09 -33.17
C ARG A 689 25.89 18.79 -32.15
N ALA A 690 25.79 17.58 -31.66
CA ALA A 690 24.92 17.29 -30.55
C ALA A 690 25.38 18.03 -29.25
N VAL A 691 24.43 18.38 -28.41
CA VAL A 691 24.64 19.04 -27.12
C VAL A 691 24.36 18.10 -25.97
N SER A 692 23.24 17.39 -26.03
CA SER A 692 22.80 16.46 -25.00
C SER A 692 21.96 15.33 -25.55
N ALA A 693 21.92 14.23 -24.83
CA ALA A 693 20.98 13.14 -24.99
C ALA A 693 20.28 12.88 -23.66
N GLU A 694 18.97 12.56 -23.70
CA GLU A 694 18.14 12.35 -22.52
C GLU A 694 17.14 11.24 -22.79
N LEU A 695 17.14 10.19 -21.93
CA LEU A 695 16.12 9.16 -21.87
C LEU A 695 14.98 9.65 -20.99
N ASP A 696 13.78 9.16 -21.26
CA ASP A 696 12.55 9.47 -20.51
C ASP A 696 12.39 10.97 -20.16
N PRO A 697 12.45 11.87 -21.13
CA PRO A 697 12.35 13.33 -20.88
C PRO A 697 11.01 13.74 -20.28
N GLN A 698 9.99 12.91 -20.40
CA GLN A 698 8.67 13.09 -19.82
C GLN A 698 8.56 12.52 -18.40
N ARG A 699 9.60 11.80 -17.95
CA ARG A 699 9.67 11.15 -16.62
C ARG A 699 8.48 10.21 -16.36
N LEU A 700 8.21 9.32 -17.29
CA LEU A 700 7.13 8.33 -17.21
C LEU A 700 7.52 7.12 -16.35
N HIS A 701 8.82 6.77 -16.31
CA HIS A 701 9.30 5.56 -15.63
C HIS A 701 9.71 5.86 -14.19
N TYR A 702 8.74 5.82 -13.28
CA TYR A 702 8.95 6.06 -11.84
C TYR A 702 9.81 4.96 -11.17
N LEU A 703 9.79 3.75 -11.72
CA LEU A 703 10.56 2.60 -11.21
C LEU A 703 12.04 2.62 -11.58
N ASP A 704 12.48 3.54 -12.44
CA ASP A 704 13.89 3.64 -12.81
C ASP A 704 14.74 3.96 -11.57
N ALA A 705 15.69 3.06 -11.28
CA ALA A 705 16.48 3.07 -10.05
C ALA A 705 17.46 4.26 -9.98
N ASN A 706 17.89 4.79 -11.10
CA ASN A 706 18.89 5.88 -11.16
C ASN A 706 18.58 6.94 -12.22
N LYS A 707 17.78 7.93 -11.87
CA LYS A 707 17.43 9.04 -12.76
C LYS A 707 18.61 10.02 -13.08
N LEU A 708 19.75 9.86 -12.42
CA LEU A 708 20.87 10.78 -12.62
C LEU A 708 21.70 10.47 -13.87
N ASP A 709 21.61 9.24 -14.41
CA ASP A 709 22.33 8.80 -15.61
C ASP A 709 21.43 8.63 -16.84
N ASP A 710 20.14 9.00 -16.72
CA ASP A 710 19.21 9.09 -17.86
C ASP A 710 19.63 10.15 -18.90
N SER A 711 20.50 11.07 -18.55
CA SER A 711 20.94 12.12 -19.47
C SER A 711 22.44 12.30 -19.47
N ARG A 712 22.96 12.79 -20.62
CA ARG A 712 24.37 13.13 -20.77
C ARG A 712 24.55 14.31 -21.69
N THR A 713 25.49 15.20 -21.32
CA THR A 713 25.89 16.35 -22.13
C THR A 713 27.29 16.11 -22.70
N ILE A 714 27.57 16.64 -23.89
CA ILE A 714 28.92 16.57 -24.50
C ILE A 714 29.92 17.42 -23.71
N LYS A 715 29.51 18.62 -23.29
CA LYS A 715 30.28 19.44 -22.36
C LYS A 715 29.71 19.25 -20.96
N ALA A 716 30.59 19.02 -20.00
CA ALA A 716 30.17 18.91 -18.60
C ALA A 716 29.46 20.20 -18.18
N ASP A 717 28.24 20.06 -17.66
CA ASP A 717 27.46 21.14 -17.08
C ASP A 717 27.54 21.04 -15.54
N ALA A 718 28.32 21.92 -14.93
CA ALA A 718 28.49 21.98 -13.48
C ALA A 718 27.52 22.96 -12.78
N SER A 719 26.52 23.49 -13.48
CA SER A 719 25.63 24.53 -12.93
C SER A 719 24.83 24.00 -11.71
N ALA A 720 24.30 22.80 -11.79
CA ALA A 720 23.61 22.17 -10.66
C ALA A 720 24.55 21.89 -9.48
N SER A 721 25.73 21.32 -9.74
CA SER A 721 26.73 21.02 -8.71
C SER A 721 27.22 22.30 -8.02
N ARG A 722 27.41 23.38 -8.78
CA ARG A 722 27.82 24.70 -8.23
C ARG A 722 26.73 25.27 -7.32
N ARG A 723 25.48 25.24 -7.75
CA ARG A 723 24.34 25.69 -6.94
C ARG A 723 24.25 24.93 -5.63
N TRP A 724 24.26 23.58 -5.69
CA TRP A 724 24.26 22.74 -4.49
C TRP A 724 25.47 22.98 -3.59
N GLY A 725 26.66 23.13 -4.18
CA GLY A 725 27.86 23.45 -3.44
C GLY A 725 27.78 24.81 -2.73
N MET A 726 27.18 25.83 -3.36
CA MET A 726 26.94 27.15 -2.75
C MET A 726 25.91 27.08 -1.63
N ASP A 727 24.81 26.34 -1.82
CA ASP A 727 23.78 26.16 -0.80
C ASP A 727 24.33 25.45 0.44
N VAL A 728 25.14 24.39 0.24
CA VAL A 728 25.82 23.66 1.33
C VAL A 728 26.85 24.57 2.03
N ALA A 729 27.65 25.36 1.29
CA ALA A 729 28.62 26.29 1.87
C ALA A 729 27.92 27.39 2.70
N ALA A 730 26.83 27.97 2.19
CA ALA A 730 26.02 28.92 2.91
C ALA A 730 25.41 28.35 4.19
N LEU A 731 24.92 27.12 4.15
CA LEU A 731 24.45 26.42 5.33
C LEU A 731 25.57 26.19 6.36
N PHE A 732 26.77 25.83 5.89
CA PHE A 732 27.93 25.63 6.76
C PHE A 732 28.39 26.90 7.41
N GLU A 733 28.49 28.01 6.65
CA GLU A 733 28.82 29.35 7.19
C GLU A 733 27.78 29.79 8.23
N TYR A 734 26.53 29.56 7.96
CA TYR A 734 25.44 29.85 8.90
C TYR A 734 25.56 29.05 10.21
N LEU A 735 25.84 27.75 10.13
CA LEU A 735 26.06 26.90 11.30
C LEU A 735 27.30 27.33 12.10
N LEU A 736 28.40 27.67 11.42
CA LEU A 736 29.62 28.20 12.08
C LEU A 736 29.35 29.51 12.78
N THR A 737 28.57 30.42 12.18
CA THR A 737 28.18 31.69 12.80
C THR A 737 27.36 31.47 14.06
N LEU A 738 26.41 30.54 14.03
CA LEU A 738 25.62 30.17 15.21
C LEU A 738 26.48 29.59 16.35
N ILE A 739 27.46 28.76 16.03
CA ILE A 739 28.37 28.18 17.04
C ILE A 739 29.27 29.27 17.63
N ALA A 740 29.71 30.24 16.81
CA ALA A 740 30.57 31.33 17.25
C ALA A 740 29.81 32.40 18.08
N THR A 741 28.49 32.43 18.04
CA THR A 741 27.64 33.37 18.80
C THR A 741 27.09 32.79 20.09
N VAL A 742 27.33 31.52 20.39
CA VAL A 742 27.07 30.85 21.65
C VAL A 742 28.35 30.71 22.47
#